data_259e9d7ab2a13b62cdf614d1f403e9a8
#
_entry.id   259e9d7ab2a13b62cdf614d1f403e9a8
#
_cell.length_a   1.000
_cell.length_b   1.000
_cell.length_c   1.000
_cell.angle_alpha   90.00
_cell.angle_beta   90.00
_cell.angle_gamma   90.00
#
_symmetry.space_group_name_H-M   'P 1'
#
loop_
_entity.id
_entity.type
_entity.pdbx_description
1 polymer ?
#
loop_
_entity_poly.entity_id
_entity_poly.type
_entity_poly.pdbx_seq_one_letter_code
_entity_poly.pdbx_strand_id
1 'polypeptide(L)'
;MMFGRTVPLILQSEAPECGIACVAMIASYHGLRTDLSSMRLRLSPSMRGVTLKHIALMADSMKLSARGVQAPLSALGQLRLPAILHWDMNHFVVLTRVAGGRLHVHDPARGKRVLTLDEASRHYTGVAMELQPAPGFVARDEREHISAWQLLGAAGGMKGAIAQVLLLSLALEVFAVTAPFFVQLVVDRVIVGRDRDLLTVLGIGFALLVLAQAATTAVRAWLGVYLSTQINLRLLDTLFAQLMRLPLAWFEKRHIGDIVSRFRSVDAIQRTLTLTFLEALVDGVMVLLTLAVMFWYSAQLTLIVLAAAALYGLARLAFYGPQRRAADERIVHEAKSATHFIETLRGMMAIKLNLRESERRAAYQNLIVEETNAGVTGQQLAIAHKSVNGVVFGLENVAVIWLGTLLVMGGQFSVGMLFGFLAFKLLFITRVNNLVDKAIEFRMLDLHAERIADIALAAPEQASGAPAEPPPGNLQIVARGLGFAYGVEGFIFRNVDFAVQPGETVAIVGPSGSGKSTLVKVLVGLLERTEGSVSANGRDIRDWNRAAYRSRVGVVMAEDQLFVGTIEDNISFFDPNHDPQRVRAAAAVAMIHPDIEAMPMQYNTMVGSMGHALSTGQKQRILLARALYRQPHVLFLDEAFDQLDLALEQQVTRQLRQLGIGLVIVSHRPETVRQVDRLVRLGGPAAPRAPAPAAPSAPADPDPA
;
A
#
# COMPACT_ATOMS: atom_id res chain seq x y z
N MET A 1 12.31 9.00 -37.03
CA MET A 1 11.26 7.98 -36.93
C MET A 1 10.41 8.32 -35.72
N MET A 2 9.19 8.84 -35.94
CA MET A 2 8.23 9.11 -34.87
C MET A 2 7.69 7.77 -34.37
N PHE A 3 8.23 7.25 -33.29
CA PHE A 3 7.53 6.22 -32.51
C PHE A 3 6.28 6.89 -31.94
N GLY A 4 5.10 6.53 -32.44
CA GLY A 4 3.83 7.07 -31.99
C GLY A 4 3.69 6.92 -30.48
N ARG A 5 3.28 7.99 -29.78
CA ARG A 5 2.98 7.96 -28.35
C ARG A 5 1.93 6.90 -28.10
N THR A 6 2.21 5.94 -27.23
CA THR A 6 1.26 4.89 -26.83
C THR A 6 0.60 5.28 -25.51
N VAL A 7 -0.71 5.07 -25.40
CA VAL A 7 -1.43 5.26 -24.12
C VAL A 7 -0.98 4.18 -23.15
N PRO A 8 -0.40 4.50 -21.99
CA PRO A 8 -0.10 3.50 -20.98
C PRO A 8 -1.39 2.89 -20.44
N LEU A 9 -1.35 1.63 -20.02
CA LEU A 9 -2.44 1.03 -19.25
C LEU A 9 -2.15 1.28 -17.77
N ILE A 10 -3.10 1.89 -17.06
CA ILE A 10 -3.07 2.09 -15.61
C ILE A 10 -4.31 1.40 -15.05
N LEU A 11 -4.09 0.33 -14.28
CA LEU A 11 -5.18 -0.43 -13.67
C LEU A 11 -5.63 0.23 -12.37
N GLN A 12 -6.94 0.27 -12.14
CA GLN A 12 -7.50 0.74 -10.87
C GLN A 12 -7.25 -0.30 -9.77
N SER A 13 -6.90 0.16 -8.60
CA SER A 13 -6.79 -0.71 -7.40
C SER A 13 -8.16 -0.86 -6.73
N GLU A 14 -9.00 0.18 -6.79
CA GLU A 14 -10.31 0.23 -6.17
C GLU A 14 -11.40 0.57 -7.18
N ALA A 15 -12.65 0.11 -6.90
CA ALA A 15 -13.78 0.31 -7.81
C ALA A 15 -14.05 1.79 -8.17
N PRO A 16 -13.95 2.77 -7.26
CA PRO A 16 -14.24 4.17 -7.55
C PRO A 16 -13.14 4.89 -8.34
N GLU A 17 -12.01 4.25 -8.67
CA GLU A 17 -10.84 4.88 -9.27
C GLU A 17 -10.81 4.87 -10.80
N CYS A 18 -11.80 4.27 -11.46
CA CYS A 18 -11.81 4.16 -12.93
C CYS A 18 -11.62 5.51 -13.64
N GLY A 19 -12.29 6.56 -13.16
CA GLY A 19 -12.18 7.90 -13.77
C GLY A 19 -10.77 8.51 -13.58
N ILE A 20 -10.16 8.34 -12.41
CA ILE A 20 -8.81 8.83 -12.11
C ILE A 20 -7.77 8.10 -12.95
N ALA A 21 -7.89 6.77 -13.06
CA ALA A 21 -7.02 5.96 -13.89
C ALA A 21 -7.12 6.38 -15.36
N CYS A 22 -8.32 6.69 -15.87
CA CYS A 22 -8.52 7.22 -17.21
C CYS A 22 -7.83 8.57 -17.41
N VAL A 23 -7.95 9.51 -16.46
CA VAL A 23 -7.26 10.80 -16.52
C VAL A 23 -5.75 10.61 -16.48
N ALA A 24 -5.22 9.76 -15.61
CA ALA A 24 -3.80 9.44 -15.51
C ALA A 24 -3.24 8.84 -16.81
N MET A 25 -3.98 7.93 -17.46
CA MET A 25 -3.60 7.35 -18.76
C MET A 25 -3.48 8.43 -19.84
N ILE A 26 -4.44 9.36 -19.93
CA ILE A 26 -4.44 10.40 -20.93
C ILE A 26 -3.40 11.49 -20.62
N ALA A 27 -3.25 11.88 -19.36
CA ALA A 27 -2.20 12.80 -18.93
C ALA A 27 -0.81 12.27 -19.28
N SER A 28 -0.57 10.98 -19.02
CA SER A 28 0.67 10.29 -19.35
C SER A 28 0.91 10.21 -20.87
N TYR A 29 -0.14 10.01 -21.67
CA TYR A 29 -0.05 10.07 -23.13
C TYR A 29 0.43 11.44 -23.63
N HIS A 30 -0.04 12.53 -23.02
CA HIS A 30 0.39 13.89 -23.36
C HIS A 30 1.75 14.28 -22.78
N GLY A 31 2.35 13.45 -21.90
CA GLY A 31 3.70 13.64 -21.39
C GLY A 31 3.79 14.01 -19.89
N LEU A 32 2.66 14.23 -19.22
CA LEU A 32 2.61 14.32 -17.76
C LEU A 32 2.53 12.89 -17.19
N ARG A 33 3.70 12.28 -16.98
CA ARG A 33 3.77 10.91 -16.47
C ARG A 33 3.36 10.89 -14.99
N THR A 34 2.27 10.23 -14.69
CA THR A 34 1.72 10.12 -13.35
C THR A 34 1.23 8.68 -13.09
N ASP A 35 1.13 8.30 -11.84
CA ASP A 35 0.56 7.04 -11.37
C ASP A 35 -0.67 7.28 -10.49
N LEU A 36 -1.34 6.20 -10.07
CA LEU A 36 -2.51 6.32 -9.20
C LEU A 36 -2.16 6.86 -7.81
N SER A 37 -0.97 6.57 -7.30
CA SER A 37 -0.53 7.01 -5.98
C SER A 37 -0.38 8.53 -5.93
N SER A 38 0.31 9.12 -6.90
CA SER A 38 0.46 10.57 -7.07
C SER A 38 -0.90 11.26 -7.32
N MET A 39 -1.79 10.61 -8.10
CA MET A 39 -3.13 11.13 -8.37
C MET A 39 -4.02 11.12 -7.11
N ARG A 40 -3.93 10.08 -6.28
CA ARG A 40 -4.67 10.02 -4.99
C ARG A 40 -4.23 11.11 -4.04
N LEU A 41 -2.92 11.35 -3.92
CA LEU A 41 -2.40 12.40 -3.06
C LEU A 41 -2.89 13.78 -3.50
N ARG A 42 -2.90 14.04 -4.81
CA ARG A 42 -3.26 15.33 -5.37
C ARG A 42 -4.78 15.59 -5.40
N LEU A 43 -5.58 14.60 -5.76
CA LEU A 43 -7.00 14.76 -6.09
C LEU A 43 -7.95 14.26 -5.01
N SER A 44 -7.44 13.49 -4.05
CA SER A 44 -8.20 12.96 -2.91
C SER A 44 -9.59 12.43 -3.29
N PRO A 45 -9.69 11.40 -4.16
CA PRO A 45 -10.97 10.90 -4.64
C PRO A 45 -11.85 10.35 -3.52
N SER A 46 -13.16 10.49 -3.70
CA SER A 46 -14.15 9.89 -2.80
C SER A 46 -14.32 8.40 -3.09
N MET A 47 -14.61 7.62 -2.04
CA MET A 47 -15.02 6.21 -2.15
C MET A 47 -16.36 6.01 -2.88
N ARG A 48 -17.13 7.11 -3.12
CA ARG A 48 -18.41 7.07 -3.84
C ARG A 48 -18.25 7.05 -5.37
N GLY A 49 -17.01 7.11 -5.87
CA GLY A 49 -16.70 7.22 -7.29
C GLY A 49 -16.65 8.67 -7.78
N VAL A 50 -16.37 8.82 -9.06
CA VAL A 50 -16.25 10.13 -9.71
C VAL A 50 -17.29 10.29 -10.81
N THR A 51 -17.85 11.50 -10.95
CA THR A 51 -18.72 11.87 -12.05
C THR A 51 -17.90 12.48 -13.19
N LEU A 52 -18.50 12.60 -14.38
CA LEU A 52 -17.88 13.32 -15.50
C LEU A 52 -17.47 14.76 -15.15
N LYS A 53 -18.26 15.44 -14.28
CA LYS A 53 -17.92 16.76 -13.77
C LYS A 53 -16.64 16.71 -12.94
N HIS A 54 -16.49 15.71 -12.07
CA HIS A 54 -15.27 15.53 -11.27
C HIS A 54 -14.06 15.22 -12.15
N ILE A 55 -14.23 14.39 -13.20
CA ILE A 55 -13.17 14.13 -14.19
C ILE A 55 -12.72 15.43 -14.88
N ALA A 56 -13.67 16.30 -15.26
CA ALA A 56 -13.35 17.58 -15.86
C ALA A 56 -12.58 18.51 -14.89
N LEU A 57 -12.98 18.58 -13.61
CA LEU A 57 -12.26 19.36 -12.60
C LEU A 57 -10.84 18.80 -12.32
N MET A 58 -10.70 17.48 -12.28
CA MET A 58 -9.39 16.83 -12.16
C MET A 58 -8.49 17.15 -13.34
N ALA A 59 -9.02 17.08 -14.57
CA ALA A 59 -8.30 17.41 -15.79
C ALA A 59 -7.84 18.88 -15.79
N ASP A 60 -8.72 19.81 -15.39
CA ASP A 60 -8.39 21.23 -15.29
C ASP A 60 -7.28 21.51 -14.27
N SER A 61 -7.29 20.82 -13.13
CA SER A 61 -6.21 20.93 -12.13
C SER A 61 -4.85 20.50 -12.67
N MET A 62 -4.82 19.69 -13.73
CA MET A 62 -3.64 19.19 -14.44
C MET A 62 -3.36 20.01 -15.73
N LYS A 63 -4.11 21.08 -15.94
CA LYS A 63 -4.04 21.89 -17.17
C LYS A 63 -4.36 21.09 -18.43
N LEU A 64 -5.32 20.17 -18.32
CA LEU A 64 -5.96 19.48 -19.43
C LEU A 64 -7.35 20.06 -19.61
N SER A 65 -7.65 20.57 -20.82
CA SER A 65 -8.99 21.03 -21.18
C SER A 65 -9.88 19.81 -21.42
N ALA A 66 -11.02 19.75 -20.73
CA ALA A 66 -11.98 18.67 -20.85
C ALA A 66 -13.20 19.11 -21.69
N ARG A 67 -13.57 18.32 -22.70
CA ARG A 67 -14.74 18.52 -23.54
C ARG A 67 -15.64 17.29 -23.47
N GLY A 68 -16.80 17.42 -22.81
CA GLY A 68 -17.85 16.39 -22.83
C GLY A 68 -18.57 16.40 -24.19
N VAL A 69 -18.75 15.23 -24.78
CA VAL A 69 -19.38 15.04 -26.08
C VAL A 69 -20.41 13.92 -25.98
N GLN A 70 -21.60 14.14 -26.50
CA GLN A 70 -22.55 13.08 -26.76
C GLN A 70 -22.29 12.56 -28.18
N ALA A 71 -21.90 11.32 -28.32
CA ALA A 71 -21.49 10.72 -29.59
C ALA A 71 -22.11 9.34 -29.74
N PRO A 72 -22.80 9.05 -30.83
CA PRO A 72 -23.25 7.69 -31.14
C PRO A 72 -22.06 6.80 -31.46
N LEU A 73 -22.23 5.48 -31.37
CA LEU A 73 -21.16 4.48 -31.64
C LEU A 73 -20.50 4.68 -33.02
N SER A 74 -21.27 5.07 -34.02
CA SER A 74 -20.75 5.34 -35.38
C SER A 74 -19.83 6.55 -35.46
N ALA A 75 -19.95 7.49 -34.53
CA ALA A 75 -19.13 8.71 -34.48
C ALA A 75 -17.86 8.58 -33.58
N LEU A 76 -17.64 7.46 -32.90
CA LEU A 76 -16.47 7.28 -32.03
C LEU A 76 -15.14 7.42 -32.77
N GLY A 77 -15.10 7.09 -34.07
CA GLY A 77 -13.91 7.30 -34.92
C GLY A 77 -13.58 8.76 -35.22
N GLN A 78 -14.49 9.70 -34.97
CA GLN A 78 -14.31 11.14 -35.18
C GLN A 78 -13.80 11.85 -33.92
N LEU A 79 -13.79 11.18 -32.76
CA LEU A 79 -13.28 11.74 -31.51
C LEU A 79 -11.76 11.97 -31.58
N ARG A 80 -11.29 12.99 -30.87
CA ARG A 80 -9.85 13.20 -30.64
C ARG A 80 -9.35 12.19 -29.65
N LEU A 81 -8.66 11.17 -30.14
CA LEU A 81 -8.14 10.07 -29.33
C LEU A 81 -6.78 10.43 -28.69
N PRO A 82 -6.51 9.94 -27.46
CA PRO A 82 -7.35 9.09 -26.62
C PRO A 82 -8.49 9.86 -25.95
N ALA A 83 -9.66 9.21 -25.76
CA ALA A 83 -10.85 9.80 -25.15
C ALA A 83 -11.42 8.88 -24.06
N ILE A 84 -12.01 9.45 -23.03
CA ILE A 84 -12.73 8.70 -21.97
C ILE A 84 -14.13 8.39 -22.45
N LEU A 85 -14.57 7.15 -22.33
CA LEU A 85 -15.94 6.71 -22.58
C LEU A 85 -16.63 6.41 -21.24
N HIS A 86 -17.88 6.85 -21.10
CA HIS A 86 -18.73 6.43 -20.00
C HIS A 86 -19.33 5.06 -20.29
N TRP A 87 -19.22 4.13 -19.35
CA TRP A 87 -19.40 2.70 -19.54
C TRP A 87 -20.28 2.10 -18.45
N ASP A 88 -21.17 1.19 -18.77
CA ASP A 88 -22.06 0.48 -17.83
C ASP A 88 -22.76 1.38 -16.80
N MET A 89 -23.02 2.66 -17.12
CA MET A 89 -23.62 3.70 -16.25
C MET A 89 -22.80 4.06 -14.99
N ASN A 90 -21.80 3.31 -14.63
CA ASN A 90 -21.03 3.46 -13.39
C ASN A 90 -19.51 3.30 -13.57
N HIS A 91 -19.02 3.20 -14.80
CA HIS A 91 -17.62 2.92 -15.11
C HIS A 91 -17.08 3.87 -16.18
N PHE A 92 -15.75 4.02 -16.26
CA PHE A 92 -15.05 4.80 -17.28
C PHE A 92 -13.91 3.98 -17.87
N VAL A 93 -13.74 4.10 -19.19
CA VAL A 93 -12.69 3.43 -19.96
C VAL A 93 -12.05 4.40 -20.95
N VAL A 94 -10.83 4.13 -21.40
CA VAL A 94 -10.11 4.98 -22.38
C VAL A 94 -10.17 4.33 -23.76
N LEU A 95 -10.81 5.00 -24.73
CA LEU A 95 -10.74 4.63 -26.14
C LEU A 95 -9.41 5.10 -26.71
N THR A 96 -8.58 4.15 -27.16
CA THR A 96 -7.23 4.43 -27.67
C THR A 96 -7.17 4.45 -29.19
N ARG A 97 -8.00 3.61 -29.85
CA ARG A 97 -8.02 3.48 -31.32
C ARG A 97 -9.33 2.88 -31.79
N VAL A 98 -9.79 3.33 -32.96
CA VAL A 98 -10.88 2.70 -33.73
C VAL A 98 -10.30 2.23 -35.04
N ALA A 99 -10.35 0.93 -35.34
CA ALA A 99 -9.80 0.38 -36.56
C ALA A 99 -10.55 -0.90 -36.97
N GLY A 100 -10.90 -1.01 -38.25
CA GLY A 100 -11.53 -2.22 -38.81
C GLY A 100 -12.84 -2.60 -38.13
N GLY A 101 -13.68 -1.64 -37.72
CA GLY A 101 -14.95 -1.90 -37.01
C GLY A 101 -14.77 -2.40 -35.57
N ARG A 102 -13.55 -2.30 -35.01
CA ARG A 102 -13.23 -2.69 -33.64
C ARG A 102 -12.75 -1.50 -32.83
N LEU A 103 -13.14 -1.48 -31.56
CA LEU A 103 -12.73 -0.49 -30.56
C LEU A 103 -11.59 -1.08 -29.73
N HIS A 104 -10.46 -0.37 -29.68
CA HIS A 104 -9.36 -0.70 -28.77
C HIS A 104 -9.54 0.17 -27.52
N VAL A 105 -9.82 -0.48 -26.41
CA VAL A 105 -10.17 0.17 -25.15
C VAL A 105 -9.16 -0.25 -24.08
N HIS A 106 -8.68 0.71 -23.29
CA HIS A 106 -7.99 0.46 -22.04
C HIS A 106 -9.01 0.58 -20.91
N ASP A 107 -9.38 -0.53 -20.34
CA ASP A 107 -10.32 -0.64 -19.22
C ASP A 107 -9.52 -0.69 -17.92
N PRO A 108 -9.64 0.30 -17.02
CA PRO A 108 -8.92 0.30 -15.75
C PRO A 108 -9.22 -0.91 -14.87
N ALA A 109 -10.40 -1.52 -15.01
CA ALA A 109 -10.80 -2.69 -14.22
C ALA A 109 -10.35 -4.01 -14.81
N ARG A 110 -10.24 -4.11 -16.17
CA ARG A 110 -10.09 -5.37 -16.91
C ARG A 110 -8.89 -5.41 -17.86
N GLY A 111 -8.13 -4.31 -17.99
CA GLY A 111 -6.97 -4.25 -18.86
C GLY A 111 -7.29 -3.85 -20.31
N LYS A 112 -6.43 -4.25 -21.24
CA LYS A 112 -6.62 -3.94 -22.67
C LYS A 112 -7.66 -4.85 -23.28
N ARG A 113 -8.65 -4.26 -23.94
CA ARG A 113 -9.73 -4.98 -24.61
C ARG A 113 -9.87 -4.52 -26.07
N VAL A 114 -10.19 -5.46 -26.92
CA VAL A 114 -10.59 -5.19 -28.33
C VAL A 114 -12.02 -5.69 -28.49
N LEU A 115 -12.94 -4.77 -28.70
CA LEU A 115 -14.38 -5.04 -28.73
C LEU A 115 -14.93 -4.77 -30.12
N THR A 116 -15.90 -5.56 -30.56
CA THR A 116 -16.73 -5.25 -31.72
C THR A 116 -17.68 -4.11 -31.38
N LEU A 117 -18.27 -3.46 -32.39
CA LEU A 117 -19.29 -2.42 -32.18
C LEU A 117 -20.51 -2.97 -31.44
N ASP A 118 -20.91 -4.21 -31.73
CA ASP A 118 -22.08 -4.85 -31.08
C ASP A 118 -21.78 -5.13 -29.59
N GLU A 119 -20.59 -5.60 -29.25
CA GLU A 119 -20.20 -5.75 -27.86
C GLU A 119 -20.15 -4.42 -27.13
N ALA A 120 -19.57 -3.39 -27.75
CA ALA A 120 -19.48 -2.07 -27.17
C ALA A 120 -20.85 -1.40 -26.98
N SER A 121 -21.84 -1.71 -27.86
CA SER A 121 -23.20 -1.17 -27.77
C SER A 121 -23.92 -1.52 -26.46
N ARG A 122 -23.57 -2.66 -25.86
CA ARG A 122 -24.16 -3.13 -24.59
C ARG A 122 -23.65 -2.38 -23.37
N HIS A 123 -22.55 -1.67 -23.51
CA HIS A 123 -21.84 -1.03 -22.40
C HIS A 123 -21.73 0.48 -22.53
N TYR A 124 -21.55 0.99 -23.74
CA TYR A 124 -21.36 2.42 -24.00
C TYR A 124 -22.65 3.21 -23.86
N THR A 125 -22.63 4.27 -23.04
CA THR A 125 -23.83 5.06 -22.69
C THR A 125 -24.11 6.23 -23.64
N GLY A 126 -23.32 6.41 -24.70
CA GLY A 126 -23.44 7.54 -25.61
C GLY A 126 -22.68 8.79 -25.19
N VAL A 127 -21.95 8.76 -24.08
CA VAL A 127 -21.21 9.92 -23.57
C VAL A 127 -19.70 9.66 -23.59
N ALA A 128 -18.97 10.59 -24.17
CA ALA A 128 -17.49 10.58 -24.22
C ALA A 128 -16.91 11.90 -23.70
N MET A 129 -15.65 11.88 -23.29
CA MET A 129 -14.92 13.07 -22.88
C MET A 129 -13.55 13.09 -23.54
N GLU A 130 -13.27 14.14 -24.28
CA GLU A 130 -11.95 14.44 -24.86
C GLU A 130 -11.13 15.26 -23.88
N LEU A 131 -9.87 14.89 -23.67
CA LEU A 131 -8.92 15.63 -22.86
C LEU A 131 -7.74 16.07 -23.73
N GLN A 132 -7.46 17.36 -23.74
CA GLN A 132 -6.37 17.96 -24.53
C GLN A 132 -5.52 18.89 -23.67
N PRO A 133 -4.22 19.00 -23.92
CA PRO A 133 -3.37 19.98 -23.23
C PRO A 133 -3.93 21.40 -23.37
N ALA A 134 -4.11 22.10 -22.25
CA ALA A 134 -4.49 23.50 -22.20
C ALA A 134 -3.24 24.40 -22.14
N PRO A 135 -3.35 25.72 -22.38
CA PRO A 135 -2.26 26.65 -22.16
C PRO A 135 -1.71 26.53 -20.73
N GLY A 136 -0.39 26.34 -20.60
CA GLY A 136 0.27 26.09 -19.32
C GLY A 136 0.41 24.62 -18.93
N PHE A 137 0.03 23.66 -19.79
CA PHE A 137 0.35 22.24 -19.59
C PHE A 137 1.85 22.01 -19.73
N VAL A 138 2.46 21.38 -18.73
CA VAL A 138 3.89 21.05 -18.69
C VAL A 138 4.07 19.55 -18.64
N ALA A 139 4.76 19.01 -19.63
CA ALA A 139 5.16 17.61 -19.64
C ALA A 139 6.25 17.39 -18.58
N ARG A 140 5.97 16.58 -17.57
CA ARG A 140 6.90 16.23 -16.49
C ARG A 140 6.61 14.82 -15.96
N ASP A 141 7.58 14.26 -15.25
CA ASP A 141 7.38 12.99 -14.55
C ASP A 141 7.05 13.31 -13.08
N GLU A 142 5.80 13.06 -12.69
CA GLU A 142 5.29 13.26 -11.32
C GLU A 142 5.16 11.93 -10.57
N ARG A 143 5.66 10.83 -11.12
CA ARG A 143 5.61 9.55 -10.42
C ARG A 143 6.58 9.59 -9.26
N GLU A 144 6.06 9.34 -8.08
CA GLU A 144 6.87 9.22 -6.88
C GLU A 144 7.54 7.85 -6.86
N HIS A 145 8.81 7.80 -7.28
CA HIS A 145 9.63 6.61 -7.20
C HIS A 145 10.38 6.56 -5.88
N ILE A 146 10.04 5.60 -5.04
CA ILE A 146 10.98 5.18 -3.99
C ILE A 146 11.99 4.26 -4.67
N SER A 147 13.27 4.66 -4.62
CA SER A 147 14.33 3.71 -4.89
C SER A 147 14.31 2.63 -3.80
N ALA A 148 14.27 1.37 -4.20
CA ALA A 148 14.40 0.24 -3.27
C ALA A 148 15.64 0.37 -2.37
N TRP A 149 16.68 1.08 -2.83
CA TRP A 149 17.88 1.42 -2.07
C TRP A 149 17.64 2.43 -0.93
N GLN A 150 16.67 3.33 -1.07
CA GLN A 150 16.30 4.25 0.01
C GLN A 150 15.63 3.50 1.18
N LEU A 151 14.91 2.41 0.88
CA LEU A 151 14.37 1.52 1.91
C LEU A 151 15.47 0.75 2.66
N LEU A 152 16.60 0.48 1.99
CA LEU A 152 17.80 -0.10 2.64
C LEU A 152 18.55 0.86 3.56
N GLY A 153 18.32 2.17 3.49
CA GLY A 153 18.91 3.14 4.44
C GLY A 153 18.63 2.79 5.91
N ALA A 154 17.52 2.08 6.16
CA ALA A 154 17.20 1.49 7.46
C ALA A 154 18.13 0.32 7.88
N ALA A 155 18.93 -0.22 6.94
CA ALA A 155 19.88 -1.33 7.19
C ALA A 155 21.24 -0.88 7.75
N GLY A 156 21.35 0.37 8.20
CA GLY A 156 22.55 0.88 8.89
C GLY A 156 22.97 -0.04 10.06
N GLY A 157 24.23 -0.48 10.05
CA GLY A 157 24.79 -1.38 11.07
C GLY A 157 25.03 -2.83 10.62
N MET A 158 24.55 -3.25 9.42
CA MET A 158 24.72 -4.64 8.94
C MET A 158 25.86 -4.82 7.94
N LYS A 159 26.68 -3.79 7.71
CA LYS A 159 27.81 -3.83 6.78
C LYS A 159 28.77 -5.01 7.05
N GLY A 160 29.01 -5.33 8.33
CA GLY A 160 29.85 -6.46 8.73
C GLY A 160 29.27 -7.82 8.31
N ALA A 161 27.97 -8.04 8.53
CA ALA A 161 27.30 -9.28 8.13
C ALA A 161 27.27 -9.45 6.60
N ILE A 162 27.00 -8.38 5.86
CA ILE A 162 27.07 -8.36 4.40
C ILE A 162 28.50 -8.73 3.93
N ALA A 163 29.53 -8.12 4.51
CA ALA A 163 30.91 -8.41 4.16
C ALA A 163 31.30 -9.88 4.47
N GLN A 164 30.82 -10.45 5.58
CA GLN A 164 31.03 -11.86 5.90
C GLN A 164 30.37 -12.79 4.88
N VAL A 165 29.11 -12.54 4.49
CA VAL A 165 28.42 -13.34 3.48
C VAL A 165 29.14 -13.26 2.13
N LEU A 166 29.61 -12.06 1.74
CA LEU A 166 30.39 -11.89 0.51
C LEU A 166 31.73 -12.63 0.56
N LEU A 167 32.46 -12.57 1.69
CA LEU A 167 33.73 -13.28 1.84
C LEU A 167 33.54 -14.80 1.73
N LEU A 168 32.54 -15.36 2.42
CA LEU A 168 32.22 -16.79 2.33
C LEU A 168 31.77 -17.18 0.92
N SER A 169 31.02 -16.33 0.23
CA SER A 169 30.64 -16.55 -1.16
C SER A 169 31.84 -16.56 -2.07
N LEU A 170 32.80 -15.63 -1.89
CA LEU A 170 34.04 -15.59 -2.66
C LEU A 170 34.88 -16.84 -2.43
N ALA A 171 34.96 -17.33 -1.17
CA ALA A 171 35.64 -18.60 -0.87
C ALA A 171 34.99 -19.80 -1.59
N LEU A 172 33.65 -19.86 -1.62
CA LEU A 172 32.92 -20.88 -2.38
C LEU A 172 33.22 -20.84 -3.87
N GLU A 173 33.43 -19.66 -4.45
CA GLU A 173 33.76 -19.51 -5.84
C GLU A 173 35.16 -20.03 -6.18
N VAL A 174 36.13 -19.88 -5.29
CA VAL A 174 37.45 -20.49 -5.42
C VAL A 174 37.32 -22.02 -5.49
N PHE A 175 36.51 -22.61 -4.61
CA PHE A 175 36.23 -24.05 -4.67
C PHE A 175 35.56 -24.48 -5.98
N ALA A 176 34.57 -23.72 -6.45
CA ALA A 176 33.86 -24.02 -7.70
C ALA A 176 34.76 -23.96 -8.93
N VAL A 177 35.70 -23.00 -9.00
CA VAL A 177 36.67 -22.88 -10.10
C VAL A 177 37.71 -24.02 -10.08
N THR A 178 38.04 -24.53 -8.87
CA THR A 178 39.02 -25.59 -8.72
C THR A 178 38.48 -26.95 -9.18
N ALA A 179 37.19 -27.21 -9.07
CA ALA A 179 36.58 -28.49 -9.39
C ALA A 179 36.78 -28.97 -10.83
N PRO A 180 36.68 -28.16 -11.91
CA PRO A 180 36.94 -28.60 -13.28
C PRO A 180 38.37 -29.07 -13.54
N PHE A 181 39.36 -28.49 -12.85
CA PHE A 181 40.76 -28.92 -12.98
C PHE A 181 40.97 -30.33 -12.46
N PHE A 182 40.20 -30.81 -11.49
CA PHE A 182 40.24 -32.20 -11.05
C PHE A 182 39.97 -33.15 -12.20
N VAL A 183 38.85 -32.93 -12.91
CA VAL A 183 38.47 -33.79 -14.05
C VAL A 183 39.54 -33.76 -15.13
N GLN A 184 40.07 -32.58 -15.44
CA GLN A 184 41.14 -32.45 -16.43
C GLN A 184 42.41 -33.23 -16.02
N LEU A 185 42.88 -33.07 -14.78
CA LEU A 185 44.06 -33.75 -14.27
C LEU A 185 43.92 -35.28 -14.27
N VAL A 186 42.72 -35.76 -13.86
CA VAL A 186 42.42 -37.19 -13.89
C VAL A 186 42.51 -37.74 -15.34
N VAL A 187 41.87 -37.04 -16.31
CA VAL A 187 41.84 -37.49 -17.70
C VAL A 187 43.24 -37.42 -18.35
N ASP A 188 43.96 -36.28 -18.19
CA ASP A 188 45.18 -36.03 -18.91
C ASP A 188 46.43 -36.67 -18.26
N ARG A 189 46.43 -36.82 -16.92
CA ARG A 189 47.62 -37.33 -16.20
C ARG A 189 47.40 -38.72 -15.63
N VAL A 190 46.33 -38.92 -14.84
CA VAL A 190 46.09 -40.20 -14.16
C VAL A 190 45.79 -41.34 -15.11
N ILE A 191 44.83 -41.13 -16.03
CA ILE A 191 44.40 -42.18 -16.94
C ILE A 191 45.50 -42.52 -17.95
N VAL A 192 46.13 -41.52 -18.56
CA VAL A 192 47.22 -41.68 -19.52
C VAL A 192 48.44 -42.29 -18.89
N GLY A 193 48.85 -41.79 -17.69
CA GLY A 193 50.02 -42.26 -16.93
C GLY A 193 49.76 -43.53 -16.10
N ARG A 194 48.51 -44.03 -16.00
CA ARG A 194 48.12 -45.15 -15.12
C ARG A 194 48.58 -45.00 -13.69
N ASP A 195 48.71 -43.75 -13.20
CA ASP A 195 49.24 -43.39 -11.90
C ASP A 195 48.15 -43.49 -10.80
N ARG A 196 48.18 -44.58 -10.04
CA ARG A 196 47.24 -44.85 -8.94
C ARG A 196 47.51 -43.99 -7.70
N ASP A 197 48.78 -43.65 -7.46
CA ASP A 197 49.13 -42.86 -6.30
C ASP A 197 48.66 -41.42 -6.46
N LEU A 198 48.85 -40.84 -7.64
CA LEU A 198 48.28 -39.52 -7.98
C LEU A 198 46.75 -39.51 -7.92
N LEU A 199 46.07 -40.58 -8.36
CA LEU A 199 44.65 -40.71 -8.25
C LEU A 199 44.18 -40.66 -6.82
N THR A 200 44.88 -41.39 -5.92
CA THR A 200 44.52 -41.43 -4.50
C THR A 200 44.70 -40.05 -3.83
N VAL A 201 45.81 -39.37 -4.10
CA VAL A 201 46.08 -38.03 -3.57
C VAL A 201 45.03 -37.03 -4.06
N LEU A 202 44.75 -37.00 -5.36
CA LEU A 202 43.74 -36.11 -5.92
C LEU A 202 42.33 -36.42 -5.36
N GLY A 203 42.00 -37.71 -5.22
CA GLY A 203 40.69 -38.13 -4.70
C GLY A 203 40.48 -37.67 -3.25
N ILE A 204 41.47 -37.85 -2.38
CA ILE A 204 41.42 -37.39 -0.99
C ILE A 204 41.38 -35.86 -0.94
N GLY A 205 42.21 -35.15 -1.71
CA GLY A 205 42.26 -33.70 -1.76
C GLY A 205 40.94 -33.10 -2.17
N PHE A 206 40.30 -33.61 -3.23
CA PHE A 206 39.01 -33.13 -3.67
C PHE A 206 37.84 -33.56 -2.79
N ALA A 207 37.93 -34.72 -2.11
CA ALA A 207 36.94 -35.10 -1.10
C ALA A 207 36.95 -34.08 0.08
N LEU A 208 38.14 -33.69 0.57
CA LEU A 208 38.29 -32.65 1.60
C LEU A 208 37.75 -31.31 1.09
N LEU A 209 38.02 -30.94 -0.15
CA LEU A 209 37.50 -29.71 -0.77
C LEU A 209 35.93 -29.70 -0.82
N VAL A 210 35.30 -30.83 -1.18
CA VAL A 210 33.83 -30.97 -1.17
C VAL A 210 33.28 -30.80 0.24
N LEU A 211 33.93 -31.38 1.27
CA LEU A 211 33.50 -31.22 2.65
C LEU A 211 33.64 -29.76 3.12
N ALA A 212 34.74 -29.10 2.78
CA ALA A 212 34.95 -27.69 3.07
C ALA A 212 33.93 -26.81 2.36
N GLN A 213 33.62 -27.10 1.11
CA GLN A 213 32.57 -26.41 0.33
C GLN A 213 31.20 -26.59 0.98
N ALA A 214 30.84 -27.80 1.40
CA ALA A 214 29.57 -28.08 2.05
C ALA A 214 29.45 -27.32 3.38
N ALA A 215 30.51 -27.34 4.21
CA ALA A 215 30.54 -26.59 5.48
C ALA A 215 30.40 -25.07 5.26
N THR A 216 31.17 -24.52 4.31
CA THR A 216 31.14 -23.09 3.98
C THR A 216 29.76 -22.69 3.43
N THR A 217 29.13 -23.55 2.60
CA THR A 217 27.77 -23.33 2.08
C THR A 217 26.74 -23.29 3.21
N ALA A 218 26.84 -24.20 4.18
CA ALA A 218 25.93 -24.25 5.32
C ALA A 218 26.06 -22.98 6.18
N VAL A 219 27.29 -22.55 6.49
CA VAL A 219 27.53 -21.31 7.26
C VAL A 219 27.02 -20.09 6.51
N ARG A 220 27.30 -19.97 5.22
CA ARG A 220 26.80 -18.88 4.39
C ARG A 220 25.28 -18.84 4.34
N ALA A 221 24.63 -20.00 4.14
CA ALA A 221 23.18 -20.09 4.11
C ALA A 221 22.55 -19.65 5.44
N TRP A 222 23.12 -20.09 6.55
CA TRP A 222 22.67 -19.70 7.90
C TRP A 222 22.81 -18.19 8.15
N LEU A 223 23.96 -17.59 7.80
CA LEU A 223 24.15 -16.15 7.88
C LEU A 223 23.19 -15.39 6.96
N GLY A 224 22.90 -15.92 5.77
CA GLY A 224 21.92 -15.36 4.82
C GLY A 224 20.51 -15.32 5.40
N VAL A 225 20.06 -16.39 6.05
CA VAL A 225 18.77 -16.44 6.74
C VAL A 225 18.71 -15.41 7.86
N TYR A 226 19.77 -15.35 8.70
CA TYR A 226 19.83 -14.38 9.79
C TYR A 226 19.75 -12.93 9.29
N LEU A 227 20.55 -12.59 8.27
CA LEU A 227 20.55 -11.25 7.67
C LEU A 227 19.18 -10.90 7.06
N SER A 228 18.61 -11.85 6.31
CA SER A 228 17.29 -11.72 5.67
C SER A 228 16.19 -11.45 6.70
N THR A 229 16.18 -12.21 7.81
CA THR A 229 15.18 -12.04 8.88
C THR A 229 15.32 -10.68 9.57
N GLN A 230 16.54 -10.24 9.87
CA GLN A 230 16.78 -8.93 10.51
C GLN A 230 16.32 -7.76 9.63
N ILE A 231 16.57 -7.84 8.32
CA ILE A 231 16.13 -6.81 7.38
C ILE A 231 14.60 -6.80 7.27
N ASN A 232 13.96 -7.99 7.20
CA ASN A 232 12.51 -8.10 7.12
C ASN A 232 11.84 -7.47 8.35
N LEU A 233 12.29 -7.82 9.55
CA LEU A 233 11.74 -7.27 10.78
C LEU A 233 11.86 -5.74 10.82
N ARG A 234 13.01 -5.18 10.43
CA ARG A 234 13.20 -3.72 10.40
C ARG A 234 12.33 -3.02 9.36
N LEU A 235 12.19 -3.61 8.16
CA LEU A 235 11.33 -3.04 7.11
C LEU A 235 9.85 -3.05 7.54
N LEU A 236 9.38 -4.16 8.10
CA LEU A 236 8.02 -4.28 8.62
C LEU A 236 7.76 -3.28 9.74
N ASP A 237 8.68 -3.18 10.71
CA ASP A 237 8.58 -2.23 11.83
C ASP A 237 8.56 -0.78 11.32
N THR A 238 9.47 -0.42 10.43
CA THR A 238 9.54 0.94 9.84
C THR A 238 8.25 1.30 9.10
N LEU A 239 7.72 0.38 8.28
CA LEU A 239 6.48 0.61 7.53
C LEU A 239 5.27 0.64 8.45
N PHE A 240 5.22 -0.21 9.47
CA PHE A 240 4.13 -0.20 10.44
C PHE A 240 4.16 1.08 11.29
N ALA A 241 5.35 1.51 11.74
CA ALA A 241 5.52 2.78 12.43
C ALA A 241 5.10 3.97 11.56
N GLN A 242 5.42 3.95 10.26
CA GLN A 242 4.96 4.97 9.32
C GLN A 242 3.44 4.93 9.16
N LEU A 243 2.85 3.74 9.00
CA LEU A 243 1.39 3.57 8.91
C LEU A 243 0.68 4.17 10.13
N MET A 244 1.20 3.94 11.34
CA MET A 244 0.64 4.50 12.58
C MET A 244 0.73 6.04 12.66
N ARG A 245 1.60 6.66 11.88
CA ARG A 245 1.75 8.12 11.81
C ARG A 245 0.87 8.78 10.75
N LEU A 246 0.19 8.00 9.90
CA LEU A 246 -0.64 8.56 8.83
C LEU A 246 -1.95 9.16 9.39
N PRO A 247 -2.46 10.24 8.76
CA PRO A 247 -3.72 10.86 9.20
C PRO A 247 -4.92 9.95 8.95
N LEU A 248 -5.98 10.08 9.76
CA LEU A 248 -7.21 9.30 9.62
C LEU A 248 -7.80 9.36 8.21
N ALA A 249 -7.75 10.53 7.56
CA ALA A 249 -8.22 10.71 6.18
C ALA A 249 -7.54 9.78 5.16
N TRP A 250 -6.33 9.30 5.44
CA TRP A 250 -5.64 8.34 4.58
C TRP A 250 -6.31 6.96 4.65
N PHE A 251 -6.75 6.53 5.86
CA PHE A 251 -7.41 5.25 6.09
C PHE A 251 -8.86 5.24 5.57
N GLU A 252 -9.60 6.35 5.76
CA GLU A 252 -11.00 6.47 5.30
C GLU A 252 -11.17 6.33 3.78
N LYS A 253 -10.09 6.50 3.03
CA LYS A 253 -10.07 6.43 1.56
C LYS A 253 -9.57 5.10 1.00
N ARG A 254 -9.30 4.10 1.83
CA ARG A 254 -8.68 2.83 1.41
C ARG A 254 -9.35 1.62 2.04
N HIS A 255 -9.46 0.56 1.25
CA HIS A 255 -9.93 -0.72 1.78
C HIS A 255 -8.81 -1.43 2.57
N ILE A 256 -9.19 -2.07 3.67
CA ILE A 256 -8.24 -2.81 4.54
C ILE A 256 -7.50 -3.89 3.74
N GLY A 257 -8.19 -4.58 2.82
CA GLY A 257 -7.58 -5.61 1.98
C GLY A 257 -6.45 -5.08 1.09
N ASP A 258 -6.57 -3.83 0.57
CA ASP A 258 -5.50 -3.19 -0.20
C ASP A 258 -4.28 -2.87 0.69
N ILE A 259 -4.51 -2.35 1.90
CA ILE A 259 -3.43 -2.07 2.86
C ILE A 259 -2.68 -3.36 3.21
N VAL A 260 -3.39 -4.45 3.52
CA VAL A 260 -2.80 -5.78 3.82
C VAL A 260 -1.99 -6.31 2.63
N SER A 261 -2.52 -6.18 1.40
CA SER A 261 -1.84 -6.60 0.17
C SER A 261 -0.53 -5.83 -0.06
N ARG A 262 -0.46 -4.55 0.32
CA ARG A 262 0.76 -3.73 0.23
C ARG A 262 1.84 -4.21 1.19
N PHE A 263 1.48 -4.63 2.41
CA PHE A 263 2.42 -5.21 3.35
C PHE A 263 3.06 -6.51 2.83
N ARG A 264 2.33 -7.34 2.07
CA ARG A 264 2.91 -8.52 1.42
C ARG A 264 4.00 -8.19 0.39
N SER A 265 3.95 -6.99 -0.20
CA SER A 265 5.01 -6.53 -1.11
C SER A 265 6.36 -6.33 -0.42
N VAL A 266 6.38 -6.18 0.92
CA VAL A 266 7.62 -6.07 1.72
C VAL A 266 8.46 -7.33 1.59
N ASP A 267 7.84 -8.52 1.63
CA ASP A 267 8.56 -9.79 1.54
C ASP A 267 9.30 -9.94 0.20
N ALA A 268 8.65 -9.52 -0.91
CA ALA A 268 9.29 -9.52 -2.22
C ALA A 268 10.48 -8.55 -2.28
N ILE A 269 10.31 -7.34 -1.75
CA ILE A 269 11.37 -6.32 -1.71
C ILE A 269 12.54 -6.81 -0.85
N GLN A 270 12.26 -7.29 0.35
CA GLN A 270 13.28 -7.79 1.27
C GLN A 270 14.09 -8.92 0.64
N ARG A 271 13.42 -9.92 0.05
CA ARG A 271 14.08 -11.06 -0.59
C ARG A 271 15.03 -10.62 -1.70
N THR A 272 14.56 -9.73 -2.57
CA THR A 272 15.35 -9.25 -3.72
C THR A 272 16.53 -8.37 -3.25
N LEU A 273 16.32 -7.48 -2.29
CA LEU A 273 17.36 -6.59 -1.79
C LEU A 273 18.43 -7.29 -0.95
N THR A 274 18.10 -8.44 -0.34
CA THR A 274 19.08 -9.17 0.50
C THR A 274 19.76 -10.30 -0.26
N LEU A 275 19.01 -11.37 -0.53
CA LEU A 275 19.59 -12.59 -1.10
C LEU A 275 19.94 -12.39 -2.57
N THR A 276 18.98 -11.89 -3.39
CA THR A 276 19.17 -11.74 -4.83
C THR A 276 20.31 -10.78 -5.16
N PHE A 277 20.45 -9.69 -4.40
CA PHE A 277 21.55 -8.73 -4.61
C PHE A 277 22.93 -9.30 -4.30
N LEU A 278 23.08 -9.95 -3.14
CA LEU A 278 24.34 -10.58 -2.76
C LEU A 278 24.75 -11.68 -3.74
N GLU A 279 23.80 -12.50 -4.15
CA GLU A 279 24.03 -13.53 -5.16
C GLU A 279 24.36 -12.95 -6.53
N ALA A 280 23.73 -11.85 -6.95
CA ALA A 280 24.03 -11.20 -8.24
C ALA A 280 25.47 -10.67 -8.27
N LEU A 281 25.95 -10.10 -7.14
CA LEU A 281 27.33 -9.62 -7.05
C LEU A 281 28.32 -10.77 -7.20
N VAL A 282 28.07 -11.90 -6.53
CA VAL A 282 28.90 -13.10 -6.60
C VAL A 282 28.89 -13.72 -8.00
N ASP A 283 27.69 -13.87 -8.58
CA ASP A 283 27.53 -14.37 -9.96
C ASP A 283 28.28 -13.47 -10.96
N GLY A 284 28.26 -12.14 -10.77
CA GLY A 284 28.99 -11.20 -11.61
C GLY A 284 30.51 -11.41 -11.57
N VAL A 285 31.07 -11.59 -10.38
CA VAL A 285 32.51 -11.90 -10.22
C VAL A 285 32.85 -13.24 -10.90
N MET A 286 32.00 -14.24 -10.71
CA MET A 286 32.21 -15.58 -11.31
C MET A 286 32.11 -15.58 -12.83
N VAL A 287 31.19 -14.82 -13.42
CA VAL A 287 31.12 -14.66 -14.87
C VAL A 287 32.44 -14.14 -15.43
N LEU A 288 33.03 -13.12 -14.77
CA LEU A 288 34.31 -12.56 -15.21
C LEU A 288 35.47 -13.56 -15.05
N LEU A 289 35.51 -14.26 -13.92
CA LEU A 289 36.57 -15.23 -13.63
C LEU A 289 36.49 -16.44 -14.56
N THR A 290 35.33 -17.06 -14.71
CA THR A 290 35.12 -18.21 -15.62
C THR A 290 35.35 -17.83 -17.08
N LEU A 291 34.97 -16.62 -17.48
CA LEU A 291 35.22 -16.08 -18.81
C LEU A 291 36.73 -15.95 -19.08
N ALA A 292 37.50 -15.41 -18.14
CA ALA A 292 38.95 -15.30 -18.28
C ALA A 292 39.61 -16.67 -18.42
N VAL A 293 39.19 -17.67 -17.65
CA VAL A 293 39.67 -19.04 -17.75
C VAL A 293 39.28 -19.65 -19.11
N MET A 294 38.05 -19.49 -19.57
CA MET A 294 37.59 -20.01 -20.88
C MET A 294 38.35 -19.40 -22.04
N PHE A 295 38.68 -18.09 -22.00
CA PHE A 295 39.52 -17.46 -23.02
C PHE A 295 40.94 -18.02 -23.03
N TRP A 296 41.50 -18.39 -21.86
CA TRP A 296 42.78 -19.07 -21.79
C TRP A 296 42.75 -20.43 -22.46
N TYR A 297 41.67 -21.19 -22.34
CA TYR A 297 41.51 -22.49 -23.01
C TYR A 297 41.36 -22.33 -24.52
N SER A 298 40.39 -21.55 -24.99
CA SER A 298 40.12 -21.32 -26.40
C SER A 298 39.26 -20.10 -26.65
N ALA A 299 39.80 -19.11 -27.33
CA ALA A 299 39.05 -17.93 -27.73
C ALA A 299 37.90 -18.26 -28.70
N GLN A 300 38.10 -19.23 -29.63
CA GLN A 300 37.09 -19.60 -30.63
C GLN A 300 35.85 -20.21 -29.97
N LEU A 301 36.03 -21.15 -29.05
CA LEU A 301 34.92 -21.80 -28.35
C LEU A 301 34.22 -20.82 -27.42
N THR A 302 34.98 -19.93 -26.75
CA THR A 302 34.43 -18.90 -25.85
C THR A 302 33.54 -17.89 -26.55
N LEU A 303 33.90 -17.48 -27.80
CA LEU A 303 33.09 -16.59 -28.59
C LEU A 303 31.73 -17.21 -28.98
N ILE A 304 31.65 -18.49 -29.20
CA ILE A 304 30.39 -19.21 -29.48
C ILE A 304 29.49 -19.17 -28.24
N VAL A 305 30.07 -19.45 -27.07
CA VAL A 305 29.34 -19.38 -25.78
C VAL A 305 28.83 -17.95 -25.51
N LEU A 306 29.66 -16.92 -25.76
CA LEU A 306 29.26 -15.55 -25.62
C LEU A 306 28.14 -15.13 -26.58
N ALA A 307 28.20 -15.58 -27.84
CA ALA A 307 27.14 -15.36 -28.82
C ALA A 307 25.80 -15.95 -28.36
N ALA A 308 25.81 -17.18 -27.84
CA ALA A 308 24.63 -17.84 -27.29
C ALA A 308 24.10 -17.10 -26.04
N ALA A 309 25.00 -16.69 -25.14
CA ALA A 309 24.64 -15.92 -23.97
C ALA A 309 24.01 -14.56 -24.32
N ALA A 310 24.56 -13.84 -25.31
CA ALA A 310 24.00 -12.60 -25.82
C ALA A 310 22.63 -12.80 -26.46
N LEU A 311 22.45 -13.84 -27.26
CA LEU A 311 21.17 -14.22 -27.87
C LEU A 311 20.11 -14.50 -26.80
N TYR A 312 20.47 -15.28 -25.78
CA TYR A 312 19.59 -15.55 -24.64
C TYR A 312 19.22 -14.25 -23.89
N GLY A 313 20.17 -13.37 -23.60
CA GLY A 313 19.94 -12.10 -22.95
C GLY A 313 18.95 -11.21 -23.72
N LEU A 314 19.12 -11.13 -25.06
CA LEU A 314 18.19 -10.40 -25.92
C LEU A 314 16.78 -11.02 -25.91
N ALA A 315 16.68 -12.34 -26.03
CA ALA A 315 15.42 -13.06 -25.93
C ALA A 315 14.75 -12.78 -24.57
N ARG A 316 15.50 -12.86 -23.48
CA ARG A 316 14.99 -12.63 -22.11
C ARG A 316 14.45 -11.21 -21.91
N LEU A 317 15.11 -10.21 -22.50
CA LEU A 317 14.62 -8.82 -22.48
C LEU A 317 13.28 -8.66 -23.21
N ALA A 318 13.06 -9.42 -24.29
CA ALA A 318 11.79 -9.41 -25.03
C ALA A 318 10.62 -9.93 -24.17
N PHE A 319 10.86 -10.91 -23.30
CA PHE A 319 9.86 -11.44 -22.38
C PHE A 319 9.58 -10.54 -21.17
N TYR A 320 10.43 -9.56 -20.85
CA TYR A 320 10.27 -8.70 -19.68
C TYR A 320 8.94 -7.93 -19.66
N GLY A 321 8.61 -7.27 -20.77
CA GLY A 321 7.39 -6.44 -20.85
C GLY A 321 6.09 -7.24 -20.62
N PRO A 322 5.88 -8.39 -21.32
CA PRO A 322 4.76 -9.27 -21.05
C PRO A 322 4.72 -9.81 -19.62
N GLN A 323 5.87 -10.25 -19.07
CA GLN A 323 5.92 -10.75 -17.69
C GLN A 323 5.58 -9.68 -16.65
N ARG A 324 6.09 -8.45 -16.82
CA ARG A 324 5.75 -7.32 -15.93
C ARG A 324 4.25 -7.08 -15.92
N ARG A 325 3.59 -7.09 -17.10
CA ARG A 325 2.13 -6.90 -17.18
C ARG A 325 1.35 -8.01 -16.47
N ALA A 326 1.73 -9.27 -16.72
CA ALA A 326 1.08 -10.40 -16.05
C ALA A 326 1.25 -10.38 -14.53
N ALA A 327 2.41 -9.93 -14.03
CA ALA A 327 2.65 -9.76 -12.60
C ALA A 327 1.80 -8.64 -12.01
N ASP A 328 1.70 -7.49 -12.70
CA ASP A 328 0.89 -6.35 -12.27
C ASP A 328 -0.61 -6.72 -12.23
N GLU A 329 -1.13 -7.35 -13.28
CA GLU A 329 -2.51 -7.85 -13.32
C GLU A 329 -2.79 -8.84 -12.17
N ARG A 330 -1.89 -9.79 -11.92
CA ARG A 330 -2.02 -10.75 -10.83
C ARG A 330 -2.12 -10.05 -9.47
N ILE A 331 -1.27 -9.06 -9.20
CA ILE A 331 -1.26 -8.31 -7.95
C ILE A 331 -2.60 -7.59 -7.73
N VAL A 332 -3.16 -6.98 -8.78
CA VAL A 332 -4.46 -6.29 -8.71
C VAL A 332 -5.60 -7.29 -8.42
N HIS A 333 -5.62 -8.44 -9.10
CA HIS A 333 -6.65 -9.46 -8.87
C HIS A 333 -6.52 -10.10 -7.47
N GLU A 334 -5.30 -10.32 -6.97
CA GLU A 334 -5.06 -10.80 -5.60
C GLU A 334 -5.60 -9.82 -4.54
N ALA A 335 -5.45 -8.50 -4.76
CA ALA A 335 -6.02 -7.50 -3.85
C ALA A 335 -7.56 -7.53 -3.86
N LYS A 336 -8.19 -7.70 -5.04
CA LYS A 336 -9.65 -7.80 -5.18
C LYS A 336 -10.20 -9.06 -4.50
N SER A 337 -9.56 -10.21 -4.71
CA SER A 337 -9.99 -11.48 -4.08
C SER A 337 -9.87 -11.41 -2.56
N ALA A 338 -8.79 -10.84 -2.03
CA ALA A 338 -8.58 -10.63 -0.60
C ALA A 338 -9.64 -9.69 0.01
N THR A 339 -9.96 -8.58 -0.67
CA THR A 339 -11.00 -7.65 -0.22
C THR A 339 -12.36 -8.34 -0.15
N HIS A 340 -12.74 -9.04 -1.21
CA HIS A 340 -14.02 -9.78 -1.27
C HIS A 340 -14.12 -10.85 -0.18
N PHE A 341 -13.02 -11.54 0.12
CA PHE A 341 -12.97 -12.53 1.20
C PHE A 341 -13.20 -11.88 2.57
N ILE A 342 -12.51 -10.77 2.87
CA ILE A 342 -12.67 -10.03 4.13
C ILE A 342 -14.11 -9.51 4.29
N GLU A 343 -14.69 -8.94 3.22
CA GLU A 343 -16.07 -8.48 3.22
C GLU A 343 -17.06 -9.62 3.45
N THR A 344 -16.82 -10.79 2.83
CA THR A 344 -17.66 -11.97 3.00
C THR A 344 -17.67 -12.43 4.46
N LEU A 345 -16.51 -12.47 5.12
CA LEU A 345 -16.43 -12.85 6.53
C LEU A 345 -17.15 -11.84 7.43
N ARG A 346 -16.97 -10.53 7.18
CA ARG A 346 -17.66 -9.48 7.95
C ARG A 346 -19.17 -9.50 7.74
N GLY A 347 -19.61 -9.79 6.52
CA GLY A 347 -21.03 -9.82 6.14
C GLY A 347 -21.71 -11.18 6.31
N MET A 348 -21.08 -12.16 6.96
CA MET A 348 -21.57 -13.55 7.02
C MET A 348 -23.01 -13.66 7.55
N MET A 349 -23.35 -12.89 8.58
CA MET A 349 -24.72 -12.85 9.12
C MET A 349 -25.74 -12.42 8.06
N ALA A 350 -25.45 -11.35 7.34
CA ALA A 350 -26.35 -10.86 6.28
C ALA A 350 -26.46 -11.86 5.13
N ILE A 351 -25.37 -12.53 4.75
CA ILE A 351 -25.35 -13.56 3.70
C ILE A 351 -26.26 -14.73 4.11
N LYS A 352 -26.14 -15.19 5.36
CA LYS A 352 -26.95 -16.28 5.92
C LYS A 352 -28.44 -15.92 5.97
N LEU A 353 -28.76 -14.73 6.47
CA LEU A 353 -30.15 -14.26 6.56
C LEU A 353 -30.82 -14.09 5.21
N ASN A 354 -30.07 -13.74 4.16
CA ASN A 354 -30.59 -13.56 2.81
C ASN A 354 -30.43 -14.79 1.91
N LEU A 355 -29.89 -15.91 2.42
CA LEU A 355 -29.66 -17.17 1.70
C LEU A 355 -28.88 -16.97 0.39
N ARG A 356 -27.81 -16.16 0.43
CA ARG A 356 -27.00 -15.77 -0.75
C ARG A 356 -25.59 -16.37 -0.74
N GLU A 357 -25.39 -17.51 -0.09
CA GLU A 357 -24.10 -18.17 -0.03
C GLU A 357 -23.60 -18.62 -1.41
N SER A 358 -24.52 -19.11 -2.24
CA SER A 358 -24.18 -19.59 -3.58
C SER A 358 -23.73 -18.47 -4.52
N GLU A 359 -24.40 -17.33 -4.50
CA GLU A 359 -24.06 -16.18 -5.32
C GLU A 359 -22.72 -15.54 -4.84
N ARG A 360 -22.56 -15.45 -3.50
CA ARG A 360 -21.32 -14.92 -2.92
C ARG A 360 -20.13 -15.83 -3.22
N ARG A 361 -20.33 -17.15 -3.15
CA ARG A 361 -19.34 -18.16 -3.55
C ARG A 361 -18.98 -18.03 -5.03
N ALA A 362 -19.99 -17.92 -5.92
CA ALA A 362 -19.77 -17.78 -7.36
C ALA A 362 -18.98 -16.48 -7.68
N ALA A 363 -19.31 -15.37 -7.02
CA ALA A 363 -18.57 -14.11 -7.17
C ALA A 363 -17.10 -14.27 -6.75
N TYR A 364 -16.83 -14.94 -5.61
CA TYR A 364 -15.47 -15.22 -5.16
C TYR A 364 -14.72 -16.15 -6.12
N GLN A 365 -15.38 -17.20 -6.63
CA GLN A 365 -14.78 -18.10 -7.61
C GLN A 365 -14.37 -17.35 -8.89
N ASN A 366 -15.17 -16.42 -9.38
CA ASN A 366 -14.81 -15.60 -10.54
C ASN A 366 -13.54 -14.77 -10.28
N LEU A 367 -13.42 -14.16 -9.11
CA LEU A 367 -12.21 -13.39 -8.74
C LEU A 367 -10.97 -14.29 -8.65
N ILE A 368 -11.09 -15.50 -8.07
CA ILE A 368 -10.00 -16.48 -8.01
C ILE A 368 -9.61 -16.94 -9.41
N VAL A 369 -10.57 -17.14 -10.33
CA VAL A 369 -10.29 -17.51 -11.72
C VAL A 369 -9.53 -16.39 -12.43
N GLU A 370 -9.90 -15.11 -12.25
CA GLU A 370 -9.17 -13.97 -12.83
C GLU A 370 -7.72 -13.90 -12.29
N GLU A 371 -7.53 -14.03 -10.98
CA GLU A 371 -6.22 -14.09 -10.33
C GLU A 371 -5.37 -15.25 -10.87
N THR A 372 -5.98 -16.44 -10.95
CA THR A 372 -5.33 -17.65 -11.45
C THR A 372 -4.93 -17.52 -12.91
N ASN A 373 -5.79 -16.97 -13.77
CA ASN A 373 -5.50 -16.77 -15.20
C ASN A 373 -4.33 -15.80 -15.40
N ALA A 374 -4.25 -14.73 -14.63
CA ALA A 374 -3.09 -13.84 -14.65
C ALA A 374 -1.81 -14.58 -14.21
N GLY A 375 -1.90 -15.41 -13.18
CA GLY A 375 -0.82 -16.28 -12.72
C GLY A 375 -0.38 -17.29 -13.78
N VAL A 376 -1.33 -17.97 -14.46
CA VAL A 376 -1.08 -18.93 -15.55
C VAL A 376 -0.37 -18.25 -16.72
N THR A 377 -0.80 -17.04 -17.11
CA THR A 377 -0.14 -16.25 -18.16
C THR A 377 1.33 -16.00 -17.81
N GLY A 378 1.62 -15.61 -16.57
CA GLY A 378 2.99 -15.45 -16.09
C GLY A 378 3.82 -16.74 -16.16
N GLN A 379 3.21 -17.88 -15.77
CA GLN A 379 3.87 -19.20 -15.85
C GLN A 379 4.11 -19.66 -17.29
N GLN A 380 3.16 -19.45 -18.21
CA GLN A 380 3.33 -19.75 -19.62
C GLN A 380 4.50 -18.97 -20.23
N LEU A 381 4.62 -17.68 -19.90
CA LEU A 381 5.77 -16.87 -20.31
C LEU A 381 7.09 -17.37 -19.70
N ALA A 382 7.06 -17.86 -18.46
CA ALA A 382 8.22 -18.47 -17.82
C ALA A 382 8.62 -19.80 -18.49
N ILE A 383 7.66 -20.64 -18.88
CA ILE A 383 7.91 -21.87 -19.64
C ILE A 383 8.50 -21.53 -21.01
N ALA A 384 7.91 -20.55 -21.72
CA ALA A 384 8.37 -20.15 -23.04
C ALA A 384 9.83 -19.68 -23.01
N HIS A 385 10.21 -18.81 -22.09
CA HIS A 385 11.61 -18.35 -22.02
C HIS A 385 12.58 -19.45 -21.57
N LYS A 386 12.16 -20.37 -20.67
CA LYS A 386 12.98 -21.56 -20.33
C LYS A 386 13.19 -22.50 -21.53
N SER A 387 12.17 -22.68 -22.36
CA SER A 387 12.28 -23.46 -23.58
C SER A 387 13.27 -22.82 -24.57
N VAL A 388 13.21 -21.49 -24.75
CA VAL A 388 14.19 -20.75 -25.56
C VAL A 388 15.60 -20.92 -25.00
N ASN A 389 15.79 -20.82 -23.69
CA ASN A 389 17.05 -21.08 -23.01
C ASN A 389 17.57 -22.49 -23.35
N GLY A 390 16.72 -23.53 -23.19
CA GLY A 390 17.08 -24.92 -23.47
C GLY A 390 17.52 -25.15 -24.93
N VAL A 391 16.83 -24.53 -25.90
CA VAL A 391 17.18 -24.61 -27.30
C VAL A 391 18.51 -23.90 -27.60
N VAL A 392 18.67 -22.65 -27.16
CA VAL A 392 19.87 -21.85 -27.42
C VAL A 392 21.12 -22.54 -26.86
N PHE A 393 21.10 -22.91 -25.58
CA PHE A 393 22.28 -23.56 -24.97
C PHE A 393 22.41 -25.03 -25.32
N GLY A 394 21.33 -25.70 -25.70
CA GLY A 394 21.41 -27.06 -26.26
C GLY A 394 22.14 -27.08 -27.59
N LEU A 395 21.80 -26.19 -28.54
CA LEU A 395 22.48 -26.07 -29.81
C LEU A 395 23.93 -25.59 -29.66
N GLU A 396 24.15 -24.61 -28.76
CA GLU A 396 25.49 -24.17 -28.40
C GLU A 396 26.34 -25.32 -27.88
N ASN A 397 25.81 -26.18 -27.01
CA ASN A 397 26.51 -27.32 -26.44
C ASN A 397 26.96 -28.30 -27.54
N VAL A 398 26.10 -28.61 -28.53
CA VAL A 398 26.45 -29.42 -29.70
C VAL A 398 27.58 -28.78 -30.49
N ALA A 399 27.49 -27.46 -30.76
CA ALA A 399 28.53 -26.76 -31.52
C ALA A 399 29.89 -26.74 -30.79
N VAL A 400 29.90 -26.53 -29.48
CA VAL A 400 31.13 -26.52 -28.68
C VAL A 400 31.75 -27.90 -28.61
N ILE A 401 30.97 -28.98 -28.44
CA ILE A 401 31.48 -30.34 -28.44
C ILE A 401 32.04 -30.68 -29.80
N TRP A 402 31.31 -30.38 -30.89
CA TRP A 402 31.77 -30.63 -32.25
C TRP A 402 33.11 -29.97 -32.54
N LEU A 403 33.16 -28.64 -32.39
CA LEU A 403 34.39 -27.88 -32.68
C LEU A 403 35.52 -28.20 -31.71
N GLY A 404 35.22 -28.43 -30.43
CA GLY A 404 36.20 -28.85 -29.42
C GLY A 404 36.81 -30.22 -29.76
N THR A 405 35.98 -31.16 -30.28
CA THR A 405 36.50 -32.48 -30.75
C THR A 405 37.40 -32.31 -31.96
N LEU A 406 37.09 -31.41 -32.90
CA LEU A 406 37.99 -31.13 -34.04
C LEU A 406 39.34 -30.55 -33.57
N LEU A 407 39.35 -29.70 -32.55
CA LEU A 407 40.57 -29.18 -31.95
C LEU A 407 41.40 -30.28 -31.26
N VAL A 408 40.72 -31.26 -30.62
CA VAL A 408 41.40 -32.44 -30.05
C VAL A 408 42.02 -33.30 -31.15
N MET A 409 41.27 -33.60 -32.24
CA MET A 409 41.76 -34.37 -33.39
C MET A 409 42.92 -33.65 -34.09
N GLY A 410 42.92 -32.32 -34.11
CA GLY A 410 44.01 -31.49 -34.63
C GLY A 410 45.22 -31.35 -33.68
N GLY A 411 45.23 -31.97 -32.51
CA GLY A 411 46.33 -31.94 -31.55
C GLY A 411 46.48 -30.61 -30.81
N GLN A 412 45.55 -29.66 -30.95
CA GLN A 412 45.59 -28.36 -30.30
C GLN A 412 45.00 -28.41 -28.88
N PHE A 413 44.20 -29.42 -28.58
CA PHE A 413 43.51 -29.61 -27.29
C PHE A 413 43.77 -31.01 -26.77
N SER A 414 43.93 -31.18 -25.47
CA SER A 414 43.85 -32.50 -24.85
C SER A 414 42.38 -32.91 -24.62
N VAL A 415 42.13 -34.18 -24.40
CA VAL A 415 40.80 -34.66 -24.03
C VAL A 415 40.37 -34.05 -22.67
N GLY A 416 41.30 -34.01 -21.71
CA GLY A 416 41.02 -33.38 -20.41
C GLY A 416 40.76 -31.88 -20.52
N MET A 417 41.46 -31.15 -21.42
CA MET A 417 41.16 -29.75 -21.69
C MET A 417 39.73 -29.54 -22.21
N LEU A 418 39.24 -30.43 -23.08
CA LEU A 418 37.86 -30.37 -23.56
C LEU A 418 36.86 -30.57 -22.42
N PHE A 419 37.05 -31.55 -21.54
CA PHE A 419 36.20 -31.75 -20.36
C PHE A 419 36.28 -30.59 -19.40
N GLY A 420 37.46 -30.03 -19.14
CA GLY A 420 37.66 -28.83 -18.34
C GLY A 420 36.92 -27.63 -18.89
N PHE A 421 37.03 -27.36 -20.20
CA PHE A 421 36.31 -26.30 -20.89
C PHE A 421 34.77 -26.46 -20.79
N LEU A 422 34.24 -27.68 -21.01
CA LEU A 422 32.81 -27.96 -20.88
C LEU A 422 32.30 -27.71 -19.44
N ALA A 423 33.08 -28.02 -18.41
CA ALA A 423 32.74 -27.77 -17.03
C ALA A 423 32.75 -26.27 -16.70
N PHE A 424 33.79 -25.52 -17.16
CA PHE A 424 33.82 -24.06 -17.01
C PHE A 424 32.69 -23.37 -17.77
N LYS A 425 32.39 -23.82 -18.97
CA LYS A 425 31.27 -23.38 -19.78
C LYS A 425 29.94 -23.54 -19.02
N LEU A 426 29.69 -24.69 -18.41
CA LEU A 426 28.47 -24.95 -17.64
C LEU A 426 28.36 -24.01 -16.44
N LEU A 427 29.47 -23.77 -15.73
CA LEU A 427 29.52 -22.77 -14.65
C LEU A 427 29.19 -21.37 -15.17
N PHE A 428 29.82 -20.94 -16.26
CA PHE A 428 29.62 -19.65 -16.89
C PHE A 428 28.15 -19.46 -17.31
N ILE A 429 27.56 -20.40 -18.04
CA ILE A 429 26.17 -20.31 -18.51
C ILE A 429 25.21 -20.21 -17.31
N THR A 430 25.42 -21.03 -16.28
CA THR A 430 24.57 -20.98 -15.06
C THR A 430 24.63 -19.63 -14.39
N ARG A 431 25.83 -19.05 -14.22
CA ARG A 431 25.99 -17.74 -13.61
C ARG A 431 25.44 -16.60 -14.46
N VAL A 432 25.62 -16.63 -15.78
CA VAL A 432 25.03 -15.65 -16.70
C VAL A 432 23.50 -15.73 -16.66
N ASN A 433 22.92 -16.92 -16.72
CA ASN A 433 21.47 -17.09 -16.63
C ASN A 433 20.93 -16.51 -15.31
N ASN A 434 21.56 -16.85 -14.18
CA ASN A 434 21.20 -16.30 -12.88
C ASN A 434 21.29 -14.76 -12.86
N LEU A 435 22.38 -14.20 -13.40
CA LEU A 435 22.58 -12.75 -13.43
C LEU A 435 21.52 -12.04 -14.27
N VAL A 436 21.16 -12.60 -15.42
CA VAL A 436 20.10 -12.08 -16.30
C VAL A 436 18.74 -12.16 -15.60
N ASP A 437 18.42 -13.29 -14.95
CA ASP A 437 17.15 -13.44 -14.24
C ASP A 437 17.06 -12.50 -13.03
N LYS A 438 18.15 -12.34 -12.27
CA LYS A 438 18.23 -11.39 -11.16
C LYS A 438 18.10 -9.94 -11.63
N ALA A 439 18.71 -9.57 -12.77
CA ALA A 439 18.53 -8.24 -13.35
C ALA A 439 17.07 -7.94 -13.69
N ILE A 440 16.34 -8.95 -14.18
CA ILE A 440 14.88 -8.85 -14.41
C ILE A 440 14.12 -8.73 -13.08
N GLU A 441 14.48 -9.53 -12.08
CA GLU A 441 13.88 -9.47 -10.75
C GLU A 441 14.06 -8.07 -10.11
N PHE A 442 15.25 -7.48 -10.23
CA PHE A 442 15.49 -6.09 -9.79
C PHE A 442 14.59 -5.08 -10.50
N ARG A 443 14.37 -5.24 -11.82
CA ARG A 443 13.43 -4.37 -12.55
C ARG A 443 11.97 -4.60 -12.16
N MET A 444 11.61 -5.81 -11.72
CA MET A 444 10.26 -6.10 -11.21
C MET A 444 10.03 -5.53 -9.81
N LEU A 445 11.10 -5.21 -9.08
CA LEU A 445 11.04 -4.58 -7.76
C LEU A 445 10.31 -3.24 -7.80
N ASP A 446 10.39 -2.51 -8.91
CA ASP A 446 9.70 -1.23 -9.09
C ASP A 446 8.18 -1.38 -8.87
N LEU A 447 7.57 -2.50 -9.28
CA LEU A 447 6.14 -2.76 -9.04
C LEU A 447 5.80 -2.85 -7.55
N HIS A 448 6.64 -3.52 -6.78
CA HIS A 448 6.46 -3.66 -5.33
C HIS A 448 6.79 -2.36 -4.60
N ALA A 449 7.80 -1.63 -5.07
CA ALA A 449 8.19 -0.33 -4.52
C ALA A 449 7.11 0.74 -4.73
N GLU A 450 6.52 0.83 -5.92
CA GLU A 450 5.38 1.72 -6.22
C GLU A 450 4.20 1.49 -5.27
N ARG A 451 3.92 0.24 -4.88
CA ARG A 451 2.85 -0.09 -3.93
C ARG A 451 3.14 0.36 -2.51
N ILE A 452 4.38 0.21 -2.06
CA ILE A 452 4.81 0.62 -0.72
C ILE A 452 4.98 2.13 -0.65
N ALA A 453 5.30 2.79 -1.77
CA ALA A 453 5.46 4.25 -1.87
C ALA A 453 4.24 5.01 -1.32
N ASP A 454 3.03 4.51 -1.57
CA ASP A 454 1.78 5.10 -1.07
C ASP A 454 1.66 5.10 0.47
N ILE A 455 2.39 4.22 1.18
CA ILE A 455 2.48 4.23 2.64
C ILE A 455 3.73 5.01 3.08
N ALA A 456 4.88 4.69 2.49
CA ALA A 456 6.17 5.18 2.93
C ALA A 456 6.39 6.69 2.65
N LEU A 457 5.83 7.21 1.54
CA LEU A 457 5.92 8.63 1.16
C LEU A 457 4.72 9.45 1.62
N ALA A 458 3.63 8.81 2.06
CA ALA A 458 2.50 9.56 2.56
C ALA A 458 2.93 10.46 3.73
N ALA A 459 2.54 11.72 3.65
CA ALA A 459 2.86 12.69 4.68
C ALA A 459 2.30 12.23 6.03
N PRO A 460 3.15 12.06 7.06
CA PRO A 460 2.67 11.72 8.38
C PRO A 460 1.77 12.84 8.91
N GLU A 461 0.89 12.50 9.82
CA GLU A 461 0.12 13.49 10.56
C GLU A 461 1.09 14.47 11.21
N GLN A 462 1.02 15.75 10.82
CA GLN A 462 1.98 16.76 11.27
C GLN A 462 2.02 16.82 12.80
N ALA A 463 3.14 16.42 13.38
CA ALA A 463 3.46 16.81 14.72
C ALA A 463 3.79 18.30 14.66
N SER A 464 2.87 19.17 15.11
CA SER A 464 3.22 20.58 15.28
C SER A 464 4.45 20.63 16.18
N GLY A 465 5.47 21.41 15.80
CA GLY A 465 6.68 21.60 16.63
C GLY A 465 6.43 22.43 17.91
N ALA A 466 5.18 22.56 18.31
CA ALA A 466 4.74 23.22 19.53
C ALA A 466 5.05 22.38 20.79
N PRO A 467 5.26 23.00 21.94
CA PRO A 467 5.52 22.32 23.20
C PRO A 467 4.50 21.23 23.49
N ALA A 468 4.96 20.13 24.09
CA ALA A 468 4.10 19.00 24.48
C ALA A 468 3.13 19.30 25.64
N GLU A 469 3.15 20.51 26.17
CA GLU A 469 2.24 20.89 27.24
C GLU A 469 0.80 21.03 26.74
N PRO A 470 -0.16 20.35 27.41
CA PRO A 470 -1.57 20.47 27.07
C PRO A 470 -2.07 21.87 27.36
N PRO A 471 -3.21 22.32 26.74
CA PRO A 471 -3.83 23.61 27.05
C PRO A 471 -4.05 23.78 28.57
N PRO A 472 -3.63 24.90 29.17
CA PRO A 472 -3.79 25.11 30.59
C PRO A 472 -5.26 25.32 30.95
N GLY A 473 -5.62 24.89 32.16
CA GLY A 473 -6.98 25.06 32.71
C GLY A 473 -8.05 24.23 32.01
N ASN A 474 -9.30 24.56 32.26
CA ASN A 474 -10.43 23.92 31.59
C ASN A 474 -10.50 24.34 30.13
N LEU A 475 -10.81 23.39 29.25
CA LEU A 475 -10.76 23.58 27.81
C LEU A 475 -12.05 24.20 27.26
N GLN A 476 -11.90 25.36 26.60
CA GLN A 476 -12.91 25.95 25.74
C GLN A 476 -12.57 25.70 24.28
N ILE A 477 -13.52 25.21 23.48
CA ILE A 477 -13.33 25.04 22.03
C ILE A 477 -14.26 25.97 21.28
N VAL A 478 -13.71 26.77 20.35
CA VAL A 478 -14.48 27.72 19.52
C VAL A 478 -14.11 27.51 18.06
N ALA A 479 -15.11 27.29 17.20
CA ALA A 479 -14.96 27.28 15.76
C ALA A 479 -15.72 28.45 15.14
N ARG A 480 -15.13 29.11 14.12
CA ARG A 480 -15.71 30.23 13.39
C ARG A 480 -15.63 30.02 11.89
N GLY A 481 -16.78 30.18 11.24
CA GLY A 481 -16.87 30.05 9.78
C GLY A 481 -16.34 28.70 9.25
N LEU A 482 -16.48 27.63 10.03
CA LEU A 482 -15.86 26.35 9.74
C LEU A 482 -16.46 25.69 8.50
N GLY A 483 -15.60 25.27 7.58
CA GLY A 483 -15.96 24.51 6.38
C GLY A 483 -15.05 23.30 6.17
N PHE A 484 -15.66 22.22 5.67
CA PHE A 484 -14.93 21.01 5.33
C PHE A 484 -15.43 20.40 4.02
N ALA A 485 -14.45 19.99 3.19
CA ALA A 485 -14.67 19.26 1.94
C ALA A 485 -13.67 18.10 1.81
N TYR A 486 -14.13 16.96 1.31
CA TYR A 486 -13.22 15.87 0.91
C TYR A 486 -12.71 16.14 -0.52
N GLY A 487 -11.49 16.64 -0.65
CA GLY A 487 -10.85 16.87 -1.95
C GLY A 487 -11.63 17.85 -2.85
N VAL A 488 -11.88 17.47 -4.12
CA VAL A 488 -12.57 18.28 -5.13
C VAL A 488 -14.10 18.16 -5.10
N GLU A 489 -14.63 17.34 -4.22
CA GLU A 489 -16.07 17.13 -4.05
C GLU A 489 -16.66 18.30 -3.26
N GLY A 490 -17.54 19.00 -3.45
CA GLY A 490 -18.12 20.14 -2.73
C GLY A 490 -18.07 20.03 -1.19
N PHE A 491 -18.40 21.08 -0.52
CA PHE A 491 -18.38 21.13 0.93
C PHE A 491 -19.42 20.18 1.54
N ILE A 492 -19.01 19.41 2.55
CA ILE A 492 -19.91 18.64 3.42
C ILE A 492 -20.71 19.58 4.30
N PHE A 493 -20.02 20.56 4.89
CA PHE A 493 -20.61 21.70 5.58
C PHE A 493 -19.76 22.94 5.36
N ARG A 494 -20.36 24.11 5.45
CA ARG A 494 -19.68 25.40 5.28
C ARG A 494 -20.27 26.45 6.20
N ASN A 495 -19.43 27.38 6.65
CA ASN A 495 -19.80 28.50 7.50
C ASN A 495 -20.50 28.09 8.81
N VAL A 496 -19.92 27.08 9.50
CA VAL A 496 -20.43 26.60 10.78
C VAL A 496 -19.71 27.30 11.91
N ASP A 497 -20.47 27.93 12.79
CA ASP A 497 -19.99 28.49 14.06
C ASP A 497 -20.37 27.53 15.20
N PHE A 498 -19.39 27.20 16.01
CA PHE A 498 -19.53 26.28 17.13
C PHE A 498 -18.70 26.78 18.33
N ALA A 499 -19.21 26.59 19.53
CA ALA A 499 -18.40 26.75 20.73
C ALA A 499 -18.85 25.75 21.79
N VAL A 500 -18.00 25.42 22.74
CA VAL A 500 -18.32 24.72 23.97
C VAL A 500 -17.47 25.29 25.11
N GLN A 501 -18.17 25.65 26.21
CA GLN A 501 -17.54 26.14 27.41
C GLN A 501 -17.31 25.00 28.41
N PRO A 502 -16.40 25.17 29.38
CA PRO A 502 -16.28 24.21 30.48
C PRO A 502 -17.61 24.07 31.24
N GLY A 503 -18.03 22.81 31.43
CA GLY A 503 -19.29 22.46 32.10
C GLY A 503 -20.55 22.67 31.24
N GLU A 504 -20.44 23.24 30.03
CA GLU A 504 -21.58 23.42 29.11
C GLU A 504 -21.89 22.11 28.37
N THR A 505 -23.18 21.83 28.20
CA THR A 505 -23.67 20.72 27.36
C THR A 505 -24.25 21.29 26.07
N VAL A 506 -23.65 20.92 24.93
CA VAL A 506 -24.04 21.36 23.57
C VAL A 506 -24.53 20.19 22.76
N ALA A 507 -25.69 20.29 22.11
CA ALA A 507 -26.13 19.31 21.16
C ALA A 507 -25.86 19.74 19.69
N ILE A 508 -25.38 18.84 18.88
CA ILE A 508 -25.26 19.00 17.42
C ILE A 508 -26.40 18.20 16.77
N VAL A 509 -27.30 18.88 16.07
CA VAL A 509 -28.44 18.27 15.40
C VAL A 509 -28.47 18.61 13.91
N GLY A 510 -29.09 17.76 13.11
CA GLY A 510 -29.25 17.97 11.67
C GLY A 510 -29.69 16.68 10.97
N PRO A 511 -30.12 16.74 9.71
CA PRO A 511 -30.50 15.56 8.95
C PRO A 511 -29.39 14.50 8.90
N SER A 512 -29.74 13.24 8.63
CA SER A 512 -28.73 12.21 8.36
C SER A 512 -27.91 12.63 7.13
N GLY A 513 -26.59 12.44 7.18
CA GLY A 513 -25.68 12.86 6.10
C GLY A 513 -25.33 14.35 6.08
N SER A 514 -25.78 15.19 7.03
CA SER A 514 -25.42 16.62 7.10
C SER A 514 -23.98 16.89 7.55
N GLY A 515 -23.19 15.85 7.86
CA GLY A 515 -21.78 15.99 8.26
C GLY A 515 -21.53 16.14 9.76
N LYS A 516 -22.47 15.73 10.64
CA LYS A 516 -22.31 15.83 12.10
C LYS A 516 -21.04 15.11 12.62
N SER A 517 -20.88 13.84 12.28
CA SER A 517 -19.70 13.06 12.66
C SER A 517 -18.40 13.64 12.04
N THR A 518 -18.48 14.16 10.82
CA THR A 518 -17.37 14.87 10.18
C THR A 518 -17.01 16.14 10.93
N LEU A 519 -18.01 16.91 11.40
CA LEU A 519 -17.78 18.10 12.23
C LEU A 519 -17.05 17.73 13.52
N VAL A 520 -17.49 16.66 14.21
CA VAL A 520 -16.79 16.15 15.41
C VAL A 520 -15.34 15.81 15.06
N LYS A 521 -15.08 15.04 14.00
CA LYS A 521 -13.72 14.68 13.58
C LYS A 521 -12.85 15.91 13.31
N VAL A 522 -13.41 16.99 12.75
CA VAL A 522 -12.67 18.26 12.54
C VAL A 522 -12.42 18.99 13.86
N LEU A 523 -13.41 19.07 14.75
CA LEU A 523 -13.28 19.74 16.06
C LEU A 523 -12.23 19.07 16.96
N VAL A 524 -12.12 17.74 16.90
CA VAL A 524 -11.11 16.98 17.68
C VAL A 524 -9.77 16.88 16.98
N GLY A 525 -9.62 17.48 15.78
CA GLY A 525 -8.38 17.52 15.03
C GLY A 525 -8.00 16.19 14.38
N LEU A 526 -8.95 15.27 14.12
CA LEU A 526 -8.75 14.05 13.33
C LEU A 526 -8.76 14.33 11.82
N LEU A 527 -9.56 15.34 11.39
CA LEU A 527 -9.60 15.84 10.02
C LEU A 527 -9.18 17.31 10.00
N GLU A 528 -8.46 17.71 8.95
CA GLU A 528 -8.05 19.10 8.77
C GLU A 528 -9.16 19.89 8.10
N ARG A 529 -9.53 21.03 8.69
CA ARG A 529 -10.52 21.94 8.11
C ARG A 529 -10.08 22.50 6.76
N THR A 530 -11.05 22.72 5.88
CA THR A 530 -10.83 23.37 4.58
C THR A 530 -10.90 24.89 4.70
N GLU A 531 -11.87 25.42 5.47
CA GLU A 531 -12.10 26.85 5.71
C GLU A 531 -12.36 27.13 7.19
N GLY A 532 -12.21 28.38 7.59
CA GLY A 532 -12.51 28.86 8.95
C GLY A 532 -11.39 28.58 9.96
N SER A 533 -11.73 28.64 11.24
CA SER A 533 -10.80 28.41 12.35
C SER A 533 -11.41 27.55 13.43
N VAL A 534 -10.58 26.77 14.11
CA VAL A 534 -10.92 26.06 15.37
C VAL A 534 -9.85 26.43 16.38
N SER A 535 -10.26 26.97 17.52
CA SER A 535 -9.36 27.39 18.61
C SER A 535 -9.69 26.66 19.91
N ALA A 536 -8.64 26.37 20.66
CA ALA A 536 -8.68 25.83 22.01
C ALA A 536 -8.08 26.88 22.97
N ASN A 537 -8.86 27.40 23.90
CA ASN A 537 -8.47 28.50 24.78
C ASN A 537 -7.88 29.71 24.02
N GLY A 538 -8.52 30.09 22.90
CA GLY A 538 -8.10 31.22 22.06
C GLY A 538 -6.94 30.96 21.08
N ARG A 539 -6.23 29.82 21.18
CA ARG A 539 -5.16 29.45 20.28
C ARG A 539 -5.66 28.41 19.27
N ASP A 540 -5.27 28.55 17.99
CA ASP A 540 -5.66 27.60 16.94
C ASP A 540 -5.18 26.17 17.27
N ILE A 541 -6.04 25.15 17.03
CA ILE A 541 -5.69 23.75 17.34
C ILE A 541 -4.50 23.23 16.50
N ARG A 542 -4.19 23.86 15.36
CA ARG A 542 -3.02 23.53 14.56
C ARG A 542 -1.70 23.97 15.21
N ASP A 543 -1.76 24.98 16.07
CA ASP A 543 -0.60 25.49 16.78
C ASP A 543 -0.31 24.73 18.09
N TRP A 544 -1.20 23.82 18.47
CA TRP A 544 -0.99 22.89 19.57
C TRP A 544 -0.31 21.62 19.11
N ASN A 545 0.49 21.01 19.98
CA ASN A 545 0.88 19.61 19.79
C ASN A 545 -0.39 18.74 19.79
N ARG A 546 -0.60 17.95 18.73
CA ARG A 546 -1.84 17.16 18.57
C ARG A 546 -2.09 16.17 19.69
N ALA A 547 -1.03 15.51 20.18
CA ALA A 547 -1.13 14.62 21.33
C ALA A 547 -1.55 15.35 22.58
N ALA A 548 -0.98 16.54 22.83
CA ALA A 548 -1.32 17.40 23.97
C ALA A 548 -2.77 17.91 23.89
N TYR A 549 -3.23 18.34 22.71
CA TYR A 549 -4.64 18.72 22.51
C TYR A 549 -5.58 17.53 22.73
N ARG A 550 -5.32 16.41 22.02
CA ARG A 550 -6.16 15.21 22.11
C ARG A 550 -6.14 14.54 23.49
N SER A 551 -5.11 14.78 24.32
CA SER A 551 -5.11 14.29 25.71
C SER A 551 -6.19 14.95 26.57
N ARG A 552 -6.66 16.16 26.20
CA ARG A 552 -7.71 16.92 26.90
C ARG A 552 -9.10 16.70 26.31
N VAL A 553 -9.22 15.94 25.22
CA VAL A 553 -10.49 15.69 24.53
C VAL A 553 -10.78 14.19 24.55
N GLY A 554 -11.96 13.83 25.05
CA GLY A 554 -12.51 12.48 24.95
C GLY A 554 -13.48 12.41 23.76
N VAL A 555 -13.52 11.26 23.11
CA VAL A 555 -14.43 11.05 21.97
C VAL A 555 -14.98 9.64 22.03
N VAL A 556 -16.27 9.49 21.78
CA VAL A 556 -16.93 8.22 21.48
C VAL A 556 -17.64 8.37 20.15
N MET A 557 -17.20 7.64 19.13
CA MET A 557 -17.80 7.68 17.79
C MET A 557 -18.74 6.50 17.60
N ALA A 558 -19.72 6.63 16.71
CA ALA A 558 -20.65 5.55 16.37
C ALA A 558 -19.96 4.29 15.84
N GLU A 559 -18.82 4.48 15.14
CA GLU A 559 -18.05 3.40 14.51
C GLU A 559 -17.00 2.76 15.44
N ASP A 560 -16.88 3.22 16.70
CA ASP A 560 -15.87 2.74 17.64
C ASP A 560 -16.02 1.24 17.95
N GLN A 561 -14.87 0.59 18.11
CA GLN A 561 -14.80 -0.84 18.35
C GLN A 561 -13.95 -1.17 19.58
N LEU A 562 -14.28 -2.29 20.22
CA LEU A 562 -13.44 -2.90 21.24
C LEU A 562 -12.36 -3.75 20.55
N PHE A 563 -11.15 -3.66 21.09
CA PHE A 563 -10.04 -4.49 20.67
C PHE A 563 -10.05 -5.82 21.41
N VAL A 564 -9.42 -6.83 20.83
CA VAL A 564 -9.23 -8.13 21.51
C VAL A 564 -8.35 -7.93 22.74
N GLY A 565 -8.89 -8.24 23.90
CA GLY A 565 -8.26 -8.05 25.20
C GLY A 565 -9.29 -8.09 26.32
N THR A 566 -8.89 -7.80 27.54
CA THR A 566 -9.79 -7.72 28.68
C THR A 566 -10.63 -6.42 28.64
N ILE A 567 -11.67 -6.33 29.45
CA ILE A 567 -12.44 -5.09 29.65
C ILE A 567 -11.51 -4.02 30.24
N GLU A 568 -10.64 -4.38 31.17
CA GLU A 568 -9.64 -3.47 31.75
C GLU A 568 -8.68 -2.91 30.70
N ASP A 569 -8.15 -3.77 29.82
CA ASP A 569 -7.31 -3.35 28.68
C ASP A 569 -8.07 -2.38 27.77
N ASN A 570 -9.34 -2.66 27.50
CA ASN A 570 -10.15 -1.81 26.64
C ASN A 570 -10.48 -0.47 27.24
N ILE A 571 -10.72 -0.37 28.54
CA ILE A 571 -10.97 0.91 29.23
C ILE A 571 -9.69 1.72 29.36
N SER A 572 -8.57 1.09 29.76
CA SER A 572 -7.26 1.75 29.84
C SER A 572 -6.65 2.05 28.48
N PHE A 573 -7.20 1.48 27.41
CA PHE A 573 -6.65 1.46 26.05
C PHE A 573 -5.24 0.92 26.01
N PHE A 574 -5.03 -0.24 26.67
CA PHE A 574 -3.77 -0.96 26.72
C PHE A 574 -2.60 -0.14 27.30
N ASP A 575 -2.88 0.79 28.20
CA ASP A 575 -1.86 1.52 28.92
C ASP A 575 -1.04 0.55 29.81
N PRO A 576 0.28 0.38 29.56
CA PRO A 576 1.10 -0.55 30.35
C PRO A 576 1.21 -0.14 31.83
N ASN A 577 0.96 1.13 32.14
CA ASN A 577 1.01 1.69 33.50
C ASN A 577 -0.41 2.08 33.98
N HIS A 578 -1.45 1.34 33.57
CA HIS A 578 -2.82 1.67 33.95
C HIS A 578 -3.03 1.59 35.47
N ASP A 579 -3.92 2.45 35.94
CA ASP A 579 -4.39 2.46 37.33
C ASP A 579 -5.74 1.75 37.40
N PRO A 580 -5.84 0.57 38.07
CA PRO A 580 -7.11 -0.17 38.21
C PRO A 580 -8.20 0.64 38.92
N GLN A 581 -7.85 1.51 39.88
CA GLN A 581 -8.84 2.35 40.55
C GLN A 581 -9.43 3.38 39.59
N ARG A 582 -8.63 3.96 38.75
CA ARG A 582 -9.06 4.88 37.69
C ARG A 582 -9.92 4.19 36.62
N VAL A 583 -9.60 2.93 36.27
CA VAL A 583 -10.45 2.12 35.39
C VAL A 583 -11.84 1.91 36.00
N ARG A 584 -11.90 1.53 37.29
CA ARG A 584 -13.19 1.36 38.03
C ARG A 584 -13.96 2.65 38.15
N ALA A 585 -13.28 3.75 38.46
CA ALA A 585 -13.91 5.09 38.52
C ALA A 585 -14.54 5.50 37.19
N ALA A 586 -13.81 5.31 36.06
CA ALA A 586 -14.34 5.57 34.73
C ALA A 586 -15.54 4.67 34.38
N ALA A 587 -15.47 3.39 34.72
CA ALA A 587 -16.57 2.45 34.54
C ALA A 587 -17.81 2.80 35.41
N ALA A 588 -17.61 3.31 36.61
CA ALA A 588 -18.70 3.75 37.49
C ALA A 588 -19.42 4.98 36.91
N VAL A 589 -18.68 5.98 36.41
CA VAL A 589 -19.25 7.16 35.74
C VAL A 589 -20.01 6.75 34.47
N ALA A 590 -19.50 5.81 33.71
CA ALA A 590 -20.15 5.25 32.51
C ALA A 590 -21.31 4.29 32.86
N MET A 591 -21.62 4.08 34.12
CA MET A 591 -22.69 3.20 34.62
C MET A 591 -22.57 1.75 34.12
N ILE A 592 -21.32 1.24 33.90
CA ILE A 592 -21.06 -0.12 33.45
C ILE A 592 -20.40 -0.98 34.53
N HIS A 593 -19.91 -0.40 35.64
CA HIS A 593 -19.25 -1.09 36.72
C HIS A 593 -20.08 -2.26 37.29
N PRO A 594 -21.38 -2.09 37.62
CA PRO A 594 -22.19 -3.22 38.13
C PRO A 594 -22.33 -4.37 37.15
N ASP A 595 -22.47 -4.06 35.85
CA ASP A 595 -22.53 -5.11 34.81
C ASP A 595 -21.22 -5.89 34.73
N ILE A 596 -20.06 -5.19 34.84
CA ILE A 596 -18.75 -5.83 34.79
C ILE A 596 -18.54 -6.73 36.01
N GLU A 597 -18.88 -6.24 37.22
CA GLU A 597 -18.76 -7.03 38.47
C GLU A 597 -19.66 -8.27 38.47
N ALA A 598 -20.79 -8.25 37.75
CA ALA A 598 -21.66 -9.40 37.59
C ALA A 598 -21.12 -10.46 36.62
N MET A 599 -20.08 -10.15 35.84
CA MET A 599 -19.45 -11.09 34.92
C MET A 599 -18.53 -12.08 35.68
N PRO A 600 -18.40 -13.33 35.26
CA PRO A 600 -17.57 -14.31 35.96
C PRO A 600 -16.11 -13.93 36.13
N MET A 601 -15.54 -13.24 35.14
CA MET A 601 -14.14 -12.81 35.11
C MET A 601 -14.00 -11.28 35.41
N GLN A 602 -15.11 -10.60 35.72
CA GLN A 602 -15.16 -9.17 36.00
C GLN A 602 -14.37 -8.35 34.97
N TYR A 603 -13.44 -7.47 35.39
CA TYR A 603 -12.62 -6.66 34.51
C TYR A 603 -11.65 -7.47 33.65
N ASN A 604 -11.34 -8.72 34.03
CA ASN A 604 -10.52 -9.65 33.22
C ASN A 604 -11.33 -10.37 32.14
N THR A 605 -12.62 -10.08 32.00
CA THR A 605 -13.45 -10.68 30.95
C THR A 605 -12.90 -10.30 29.58
N MET A 606 -12.57 -11.32 28.78
CA MET A 606 -12.08 -11.13 27.42
C MET A 606 -13.21 -10.66 26.51
N VAL A 607 -12.94 -9.59 25.74
CA VAL A 607 -13.87 -9.00 24.76
C VAL A 607 -13.21 -8.86 23.40
N GLY A 608 -13.96 -8.49 22.38
CA GLY A 608 -13.50 -8.41 21.00
C GLY A 608 -14.12 -9.52 20.14
N SER A 609 -13.54 -9.78 18.96
CA SER A 609 -14.13 -10.69 17.95
C SER A 609 -14.28 -12.15 18.40
N MET A 610 -13.54 -12.57 19.40
CA MET A 610 -13.53 -13.94 19.96
C MET A 610 -13.93 -13.98 21.44
N GLY A 611 -14.24 -12.84 22.05
CA GLY A 611 -14.53 -12.74 23.47
C GLY A 611 -16.01 -12.84 23.81
N HIS A 612 -16.35 -12.50 25.07
CA HIS A 612 -17.72 -12.49 25.57
C HIS A 612 -18.61 -11.58 24.73
N ALA A 613 -19.79 -12.05 24.36
CA ALA A 613 -20.76 -11.27 23.62
C ALA A 613 -21.40 -10.21 24.53
N LEU A 614 -20.94 -8.97 24.45
CA LEU A 614 -21.52 -7.83 25.13
C LEU A 614 -22.78 -7.36 24.39
N SER A 615 -23.79 -6.88 25.13
CA SER A 615 -24.88 -6.14 24.52
C SER A 615 -24.34 -4.82 23.89
N THR A 616 -25.05 -4.29 22.90
CA THR A 616 -24.63 -3.03 22.25
C THR A 616 -24.53 -1.90 23.25
N GLY A 617 -25.46 -1.82 24.22
CA GLY A 617 -25.40 -0.82 25.29
C GLY A 617 -24.22 -1.01 26.25
N GLN A 618 -23.85 -2.26 26.59
CA GLN A 618 -22.64 -2.54 27.37
C GLN A 618 -21.38 -2.13 26.62
N LYS A 619 -21.31 -2.47 25.32
CA LYS A 619 -20.19 -2.04 24.45
C LYS A 619 -20.05 -0.51 24.46
N GLN A 620 -21.14 0.23 24.26
CA GLN A 620 -21.09 1.72 24.24
C GLN A 620 -20.65 2.30 25.59
N ARG A 621 -21.12 1.74 26.71
CA ARG A 621 -20.71 2.19 28.06
C ARG A 621 -19.23 1.87 28.34
N ILE A 622 -18.67 0.76 27.83
CA ILE A 622 -17.22 0.48 27.92
C ILE A 622 -16.43 1.49 27.08
N LEU A 623 -16.89 1.82 25.87
CA LEU A 623 -16.26 2.86 25.03
C LEU A 623 -16.32 4.24 25.70
N LEU A 624 -17.42 4.55 26.40
CA LEU A 624 -17.52 5.76 27.20
C LEU A 624 -16.53 5.73 28.39
N ALA A 625 -16.42 4.62 29.10
CA ALA A 625 -15.42 4.46 30.17
C ALA A 625 -13.99 4.63 29.65
N ARG A 626 -13.68 4.10 28.45
CA ARG A 626 -12.40 4.33 27.76
C ARG A 626 -12.12 5.84 27.55
N ALA A 627 -13.09 6.58 27.03
CA ALA A 627 -12.95 8.02 26.83
C ALA A 627 -12.75 8.77 28.13
N LEU A 628 -13.44 8.37 29.22
CA LEU A 628 -13.35 8.96 30.54
C LEU A 628 -12.07 8.62 31.30
N TYR A 629 -11.47 7.45 31.07
CA TYR A 629 -10.21 7.03 31.69
C TYR A 629 -9.10 8.07 31.48
N ARG A 630 -9.09 8.77 30.34
CA ARG A 630 -8.13 9.84 30.04
C ARG A 630 -8.39 11.16 30.77
N GLN A 631 -9.48 11.28 31.53
CA GLN A 631 -9.90 12.51 32.24
C GLN A 631 -9.99 13.72 31.28
N PRO A 632 -10.82 13.65 30.23
CA PRO A 632 -10.95 14.75 29.28
C PRO A 632 -11.57 15.97 29.88
N HIS A 633 -11.25 17.15 29.35
CA HIS A 633 -11.91 18.42 29.70
C HIS A 633 -13.14 18.67 28.81
N VAL A 634 -13.17 18.12 27.61
CA VAL A 634 -14.33 18.14 26.72
C VAL A 634 -14.54 16.71 26.19
N LEU A 635 -15.80 16.26 26.25
CA LEU A 635 -16.21 14.93 25.79
C LEU A 635 -17.18 15.07 24.62
N PHE A 636 -16.85 14.46 23.49
CA PHE A 636 -17.69 14.35 22.30
C PHE A 636 -18.33 12.97 22.25
N LEU A 637 -19.65 12.93 22.08
CA LEU A 637 -20.47 11.72 22.02
C LEU A 637 -21.24 11.72 20.70
N ASP A 638 -20.79 10.93 19.72
CA ASP A 638 -21.43 10.82 18.41
C ASP A 638 -22.31 9.56 18.38
N GLU A 639 -23.63 9.77 18.51
CA GLU A 639 -24.64 8.71 18.57
C GLU A 639 -24.38 7.66 19.69
N ALA A 640 -23.57 8.03 20.69
CA ALA A 640 -23.11 7.11 21.74
C ALA A 640 -24.24 6.63 22.68
N PHE A 641 -25.37 7.31 22.69
CA PHE A 641 -26.51 6.97 23.53
C PHE A 641 -27.68 6.30 22.80
N ASP A 642 -27.59 6.16 21.47
CA ASP A 642 -28.72 5.70 20.65
C ASP A 642 -29.19 4.27 20.98
N GLN A 643 -28.32 3.47 21.59
CA GLN A 643 -28.61 2.09 22.00
C GLN A 643 -28.88 1.95 23.50
N LEU A 644 -28.93 3.06 24.26
CA LEU A 644 -29.27 3.06 25.66
C LEU A 644 -30.77 3.37 25.83
N ASP A 645 -31.38 2.81 26.88
CA ASP A 645 -32.70 3.27 27.29
C ASP A 645 -32.63 4.69 27.85
N LEU A 646 -33.75 5.39 27.81
CA LEU A 646 -33.82 6.80 28.16
C LEU A 646 -33.44 7.06 29.64
N ALA A 647 -33.80 6.14 30.55
CA ALA A 647 -33.51 6.29 31.96
C ALA A 647 -32.01 6.21 32.25
N LEU A 648 -31.35 5.25 31.61
CA LEU A 648 -29.90 5.04 31.71
C LEU A 648 -29.12 6.19 31.03
N GLU A 649 -29.58 6.66 29.86
CA GLU A 649 -29.01 7.85 29.18
C GLU A 649 -29.06 9.08 30.11
N GLN A 650 -30.20 9.34 30.77
CA GLN A 650 -30.34 10.45 31.69
C GLN A 650 -29.44 10.32 32.92
N GLN A 651 -29.27 9.11 33.43
CA GLN A 651 -28.36 8.85 34.56
C GLN A 651 -26.90 9.09 34.15
N VAL A 652 -26.46 8.56 33.02
CA VAL A 652 -25.10 8.80 32.48
C VAL A 652 -24.87 10.27 32.25
N THR A 653 -25.79 10.98 31.59
CA THR A 653 -25.67 12.40 31.31
C THR A 653 -25.56 13.22 32.61
N ARG A 654 -26.33 12.86 33.66
CA ARG A 654 -26.26 13.49 34.99
C ARG A 654 -24.88 13.28 35.62
N GLN A 655 -24.33 12.08 35.57
CA GLN A 655 -22.98 11.79 36.08
C GLN A 655 -21.91 12.59 35.34
N LEU A 656 -22.01 12.69 34.01
CA LEU A 656 -21.07 13.45 33.19
C LEU A 656 -21.09 14.93 33.48
N ARG A 657 -22.29 15.52 33.73
CA ARG A 657 -22.43 16.92 34.11
C ARG A 657 -21.79 17.22 35.48
N GLN A 658 -21.84 16.28 36.43
CA GLN A 658 -21.20 16.44 37.76
C GLN A 658 -19.67 16.55 37.66
N LEU A 659 -19.05 16.05 36.58
CA LEU A 659 -17.61 16.20 36.35
C LEU A 659 -17.18 17.60 35.95
N GLY A 660 -18.12 18.50 35.62
CA GLY A 660 -17.81 19.87 35.20
C GLY A 660 -17.08 19.99 33.87
N ILE A 661 -17.08 18.93 33.06
CA ILE A 661 -16.47 18.91 31.73
C ILE A 661 -17.42 19.45 30.65
N GLY A 662 -16.86 20.03 29.56
CA GLY A 662 -17.66 20.38 28.39
C GLY A 662 -18.21 19.13 27.73
N LEU A 663 -19.51 19.08 27.43
CA LEU A 663 -20.15 17.90 26.82
C LEU A 663 -20.76 18.29 25.49
N VAL A 664 -20.38 17.55 24.44
CA VAL A 664 -20.90 17.72 23.07
C VAL A 664 -21.58 16.41 22.63
N ILE A 665 -22.90 16.49 22.39
CA ILE A 665 -23.72 15.32 22.07
C ILE A 665 -24.26 15.46 20.65
N VAL A 666 -23.98 14.49 19.80
CA VAL A 666 -24.67 14.34 18.51
C VAL A 666 -25.81 13.36 18.75
N SER A 667 -27.05 13.82 18.65
CA SER A 667 -28.22 12.97 18.85
C SER A 667 -29.39 13.41 17.98
N HIS A 668 -30.24 12.46 17.65
CA HIS A 668 -31.51 12.67 16.97
C HIS A 668 -32.72 12.60 17.94
N ARG A 669 -32.49 12.27 19.22
CA ARG A 669 -33.54 12.11 20.22
C ARG A 669 -34.02 13.46 20.76
N PRO A 670 -35.32 13.77 20.66
CA PRO A 670 -35.86 15.04 21.18
C PRO A 670 -35.66 15.23 22.68
N GLU A 671 -35.65 14.13 23.44
CA GLU A 671 -35.50 14.13 24.89
C GLU A 671 -34.08 14.57 25.30
N THR A 672 -33.05 14.09 24.62
CA THR A 672 -31.65 14.48 24.80
C THR A 672 -31.46 15.96 24.45
N VAL A 673 -32.06 16.39 23.34
CA VAL A 673 -31.96 17.77 22.81
C VAL A 673 -32.63 18.78 23.76
N ARG A 674 -33.68 18.40 24.51
CA ARG A 674 -34.34 19.30 25.50
C ARG A 674 -33.53 19.55 26.76
N GLN A 675 -32.56 18.71 27.05
CA GLN A 675 -31.76 18.76 28.27
C GLN A 675 -30.40 19.47 28.10
N VAL A 676 -30.08 19.99 26.91
CA VAL A 676 -28.80 20.65 26.64
C VAL A 676 -28.92 22.16 26.87
N ASP A 677 -27.78 22.78 27.19
CA ASP A 677 -27.71 24.23 27.44
C ASP A 677 -27.75 25.01 26.10
N ARG A 678 -27.24 24.41 25.01
CA ARG A 678 -27.21 25.02 23.67
C ARG A 678 -27.32 24.04 22.56
N LEU A 679 -27.93 24.51 21.45
CA LEU A 679 -28.16 23.70 20.24
C LEU A 679 -27.42 24.28 19.04
N VAL A 680 -26.68 23.44 18.32
CA VAL A 680 -26.04 23.78 17.04
C VAL A 680 -26.70 22.96 15.93
N ARG A 681 -27.27 23.65 14.94
CA ARG A 681 -27.96 23.01 13.80
C ARG A 681 -27.07 22.96 12.56
N LEU A 682 -26.90 21.79 11.98
CA LEU A 682 -26.23 21.59 10.69
C LEU A 682 -27.28 21.40 9.59
N GLY A 683 -27.13 22.12 8.46
CA GLY A 683 -27.99 21.92 7.28
C GLY A 683 -29.37 22.61 7.34
N GLY A 684 -29.53 23.64 8.20
CA GLY A 684 -30.70 24.51 8.20
C GLY A 684 -30.40 25.91 7.62
N PRO A 685 -31.43 26.73 7.29
CA PRO A 685 -31.21 28.14 6.99
C PRO A 685 -30.43 28.82 8.12
N ALA A 686 -29.46 29.67 7.76
CA ALA A 686 -28.55 30.32 8.69
C ALA A 686 -29.36 31.00 9.84
N ALA A 687 -29.10 30.59 11.09
CA ALA A 687 -29.66 31.28 12.24
C ALA A 687 -29.16 32.74 12.25
N PRO A 688 -30.00 33.72 12.65
CA PRO A 688 -29.57 35.10 12.74
C PRO A 688 -28.36 35.19 13.68
N ARG A 689 -27.32 35.88 13.24
CA ARG A 689 -26.09 36.12 14.01
C ARG A 689 -26.43 36.62 15.40
N ALA A 690 -26.01 35.92 16.44
CA ALA A 690 -25.98 36.46 17.79
C ALA A 690 -25.11 37.73 17.78
N PRO A 691 -25.56 38.85 18.44
CA PRO A 691 -24.75 40.05 18.49
C PRO A 691 -23.40 39.76 19.15
N ALA A 692 -22.34 40.26 18.51
CA ALA A 692 -20.98 40.15 19.05
C ALA A 692 -20.95 40.66 20.48
N PRO A 693 -20.25 39.99 21.41
CA PRO A 693 -20.05 40.53 22.74
C PRO A 693 -19.39 41.91 22.62
N ALA A 694 -19.99 42.92 23.28
CA ALA A 694 -19.50 44.30 23.27
C ALA A 694 -18.01 44.30 23.66
N ALA A 695 -17.19 44.96 22.84
CA ALA A 695 -15.79 45.22 23.19
C ALA A 695 -15.74 45.96 24.54
N PRO A 696 -14.78 45.63 25.43
CA PRO A 696 -14.63 46.38 26.67
C PRO A 696 -14.35 47.84 26.33
N SER A 697 -15.14 48.75 26.91
CA SER A 697 -14.98 50.20 26.76
C SER A 697 -13.58 50.60 27.19
N ALA A 698 -12.88 51.32 26.31
CA ALA A 698 -11.60 51.95 26.65
C ALA A 698 -11.77 52.87 27.85
N PRO A 699 -10.79 52.95 28.76
CA PRO A 699 -10.83 53.90 29.88
C PRO A 699 -10.81 55.32 29.33
N ALA A 700 -11.69 56.18 29.90
CA ALA A 700 -11.77 57.57 29.57
C ALA A 700 -10.45 58.29 29.92
N ASP A 701 -9.94 59.08 28.98
CA ASP A 701 -8.83 59.99 29.22
C ASP A 701 -9.22 61.02 30.30
N PRO A 702 -8.32 61.33 31.21
CA PRO A 702 -8.58 62.45 32.20
C PRO A 702 -8.40 63.78 31.47
N ASP A 703 -9.38 64.69 31.68
CA ASP A 703 -9.38 66.06 31.20
C ASP A 703 -8.10 66.81 31.62
N PRO A 704 -7.58 67.69 30.75
CA PRO A 704 -6.44 68.55 31.08
C PRO A 704 -6.97 69.80 31.90
N ALA A 705 -6.42 69.94 33.05
CA ALA A 705 -6.41 71.25 33.79
C ALA A 705 -4.95 71.71 33.91
#